data_69f71ec5153d06ca725070a4b6c9e372
#
_entry.id   69f71ec5153d06ca725070a4b6c9e372
#
_cell.length_a   1.000
_cell.length_b   1.000
_cell.length_c   1.000
_cell.angle_alpha   90.00
_cell.angle_beta   90.00
_cell.angle_gamma   90.00
#
_symmetry.space_group_name_H-M   'P 1'
#
loop_
_entity.id
_entity.type
_entity.pdbx_description
1 polymer ?
#
loop_
_entity_poly.entity_id
_entity_poly.type
_entity_poly.pdbx_seq_one_letter_code
_entity_poly.pdbx_strand_id
1 'polypeptide(L)'
;MILAAENSTVDLVTEKYTLDNGLTVILEENHASAVVAVNVWVKVGSACEGEGEHGLAHVHEHMLFKGTEKRGVGEIARVIESSGGDINAFTSFDETVYYVVIASRFAETALDVLSDAVSHSTFDPAELSKELEVVLEEIRRGEDSPSRVLSQKMFAEAFKEHAYKRPVIGTSQSVKSFTRDKILKFYKKWYSPDNMVLVVVGDFNKSDIKDKINETFGKLSKTSIPNCEIPVESAQKEIKPFVISKDIKEGYFVLAFHGPEANSDDTPVLDVLSNILGSGESSRLYRNVKEEKGVVNSIYSYAFTPKDPGLFVVGGTLKPENAKEALKEVLTELYRLKSEKVSTRELEKAKVNIESDTIYTKETMQGQAQKLGYFEVETGDFIFEKEYLEKVSKVRAEDVIRVANKYFNNNNMTPGLLLPSDSVTINVNEIKQIAEDVSSNLQSESKKDSSKPKEEVFKTKLENGITLLVKENHAVPIFAARAVFLAGVRFENEKNNGISNILSDMFTRGTDTRSAEDIAVEIESLAAEIDGFSGRNSIGVVVESLSKNYDKTMDIFADVILNPSFPVQEIERARREILASINRQGDNPIRTAINTFLSTLYIKHPYRFDTLGKTEVVENFNKQDLEKFYKKYINPQNLVIAVAGDVDTERVVASIKKHFSGFNGAELKLPKISAEQPADSIRQSTVSQKDKAQAHILLGFLAPDLNDDDQYAFEILNTVLSGQGGRLFTELRDIRSLAYSVTSFYTPGLEPGYFGVYIGTSPQKEKEAIDGIKEQLELLLDKGITGDELKRAQNYLIGNFEIGLQQNSSQAARIAFDEIYGQGYGDYKKYPENIMSVTKEDVLNVAKKYIDMNKYTITVLRPES
;
A
#
# COMPACT_ATOMS: atom_id res chain seq x y z
N MET A 1 -34.26 -13.23 14.78
CA MET A 1 -34.28 -14.70 14.66
C MET A 1 -33.00 -15.05 13.87
N ILE A 2 -31.98 -15.39 14.59
CA ILE A 2 -30.65 -15.69 14.03
C ILE A 2 -30.75 -17.10 13.44
N LEU A 3 -30.72 -17.20 12.11
CA LEU A 3 -30.50 -18.46 11.41
C LEU A 3 -29.00 -18.69 11.38
N ALA A 4 -28.54 -19.64 12.16
CA ALA A 4 -27.20 -20.21 12.01
C ALA A 4 -27.14 -20.86 10.62
N ALA A 5 -26.46 -20.21 9.69
CA ALA A 5 -25.99 -20.88 8.49
C ALA A 5 -24.84 -21.81 8.93
N GLU A 6 -25.01 -23.10 8.76
CA GLU A 6 -23.91 -24.06 8.82
C GLU A 6 -22.94 -23.72 7.67
N ASN A 7 -21.93 -22.93 7.99
CA ASN A 7 -20.80 -22.70 7.11
C ASN A 7 -19.95 -24.00 7.09
N SER A 8 -19.76 -24.57 5.93
CA SER A 8 -18.65 -25.46 5.65
C SER A 8 -17.34 -24.63 5.51
N THR A 9 -17.02 -23.84 6.54
CA THR A 9 -15.66 -23.40 6.76
C THR A 9 -14.89 -24.67 7.14
N VAL A 10 -13.88 -25.01 6.35
CA VAL A 10 -12.83 -25.89 6.83
C VAL A 10 -12.38 -25.27 8.14
N ASP A 11 -12.62 -25.95 9.28
CA ASP A 11 -12.15 -25.51 10.59
C ASP A 11 -10.60 -25.55 10.51
N LEU A 12 -9.99 -24.40 10.24
CA LEU A 12 -8.53 -24.24 10.24
C LEU A 12 -8.09 -24.45 11.69
N VAL A 13 -7.49 -25.58 11.96
CA VAL A 13 -6.99 -25.93 13.30
C VAL A 13 -5.65 -25.24 13.50
N THR A 14 -5.68 -24.03 14.04
CA THR A 14 -4.48 -23.33 14.50
C THR A 14 -3.94 -24.03 15.74
N GLU A 15 -2.64 -24.35 15.75
CA GLU A 15 -1.96 -25.03 16.85
C GLU A 15 -0.85 -24.15 17.39
N LYS A 16 -0.83 -23.94 18.72
CA LYS A 16 0.27 -23.27 19.42
C LYS A 16 0.99 -24.26 20.34
N TYR A 17 2.32 -24.28 20.28
CA TYR A 17 3.17 -25.06 21.19
C TYR A 17 4.50 -24.35 21.43
N THR A 18 5.27 -24.82 22.37
CA THR A 18 6.58 -24.27 22.72
C THR A 18 7.64 -25.33 22.58
N LEU A 19 8.78 -25.04 21.94
CA LEU A 19 9.93 -25.91 21.82
C LEU A 19 10.71 -25.95 23.14
N ASP A 20 11.56 -26.94 23.31
CA ASP A 20 12.39 -27.12 24.52
C ASP A 20 13.29 -25.90 24.81
N ASN A 21 13.71 -25.17 23.79
CA ASN A 21 14.48 -23.93 23.91
C ASN A 21 13.64 -22.70 24.23
N GLY A 22 12.32 -22.84 24.38
CA GLY A 22 11.40 -21.77 24.76
C GLY A 22 10.76 -21.01 23.58
N LEU A 23 11.09 -21.32 22.31
CA LEU A 23 10.45 -20.70 21.15
C LEU A 23 8.97 -21.05 21.11
N THR A 24 8.11 -20.03 21.04
CA THR A 24 6.68 -20.21 20.77
C THR A 24 6.47 -20.43 19.27
N VAL A 25 5.72 -21.46 18.90
CA VAL A 25 5.38 -21.79 17.50
C VAL A 25 3.86 -21.80 17.34
N ILE A 26 3.38 -21.14 16.29
CA ILE A 26 1.98 -21.14 15.87
C ILE A 26 1.91 -21.68 14.44
N LEU A 27 1.13 -22.73 14.22
CA LEU A 27 0.94 -23.39 12.93
C LEU A 27 -0.53 -23.34 12.51
N GLU A 28 -0.81 -22.88 11.28
CA GLU A 28 -2.12 -22.97 10.68
C GLU A 28 -2.00 -23.59 9.29
N GLU A 29 -2.45 -24.84 9.15
CA GLU A 29 -2.46 -25.58 7.89
C GLU A 29 -3.65 -25.13 7.05
N ASN A 30 -3.38 -24.59 5.86
CA ASN A 30 -4.38 -24.04 4.96
C ASN A 30 -4.02 -24.35 3.50
N HIS A 31 -4.81 -25.23 2.86
CA HIS A 31 -4.59 -25.69 1.49
C HIS A 31 -5.35 -24.89 0.42
N ALA A 32 -5.86 -23.70 0.76
CA ALA A 32 -6.62 -22.89 -0.19
C ALA A 32 -5.76 -22.33 -1.34
N SER A 33 -4.46 -22.20 -1.13
CA SER A 33 -3.50 -21.86 -2.19
C SER A 33 -2.15 -22.52 -1.92
N ALA A 34 -1.38 -22.82 -2.97
CA ALA A 34 -0.06 -23.48 -2.86
C ALA A 34 1.05 -22.49 -2.37
N VAL A 35 0.79 -21.76 -1.30
CA VAL A 35 1.66 -20.73 -0.72
C VAL A 35 1.81 -20.97 0.78
N VAL A 36 3.00 -20.66 1.31
CA VAL A 36 3.30 -20.65 2.75
C VAL A 36 3.88 -19.29 3.13
N ALA A 37 3.39 -18.73 4.24
CA ALA A 37 3.96 -17.60 4.93
C ALA A 37 4.66 -18.06 6.21
N VAL A 38 5.91 -17.63 6.40
CA VAL A 38 6.72 -17.93 7.58
C VAL A 38 7.17 -16.61 8.20
N ASN A 39 6.71 -16.31 9.41
CA ASN A 39 7.01 -15.08 10.12
C ASN A 39 7.75 -15.36 11.42
N VAL A 40 8.88 -14.70 11.65
CA VAL A 40 9.62 -14.71 12.93
C VAL A 40 9.41 -13.36 13.60
N TRP A 41 8.69 -13.35 14.68
CA TRP A 41 8.43 -12.20 15.53
C TRP A 41 9.44 -12.19 16.68
N VAL A 42 10.22 -11.13 16.80
CA VAL A 42 11.10 -10.92 17.96
C VAL A 42 10.46 -9.86 18.84
N LYS A 43 10.20 -10.16 20.11
CA LYS A 43 9.49 -9.30 21.08
C LYS A 43 10.40 -8.17 21.56
N VAL A 44 10.96 -7.42 20.60
CA VAL A 44 11.78 -6.23 20.84
C VAL A 44 11.68 -5.28 19.64
N GLY A 45 11.34 -4.04 19.93
CA GLY A 45 11.36 -2.93 19.00
C GLY A 45 12.08 -1.73 19.62
N SER A 46 11.84 -0.54 19.08
CA SER A 46 12.54 0.68 19.54
C SER A 46 12.17 1.13 20.95
N ALA A 47 11.05 0.65 21.51
CA ALA A 47 10.66 1.00 22.88
C ALA A 47 11.62 0.46 23.94
N CYS A 48 12.26 -0.70 23.68
CA CYS A 48 13.22 -1.33 24.59
C CYS A 48 14.64 -0.79 24.45
N GLU A 49 14.88 0.19 23.60
CA GLU A 49 16.20 0.81 23.42
C GLU A 49 16.57 1.74 24.58
N GLY A 50 17.77 1.58 25.12
CA GLY A 50 18.35 2.44 26.15
C GLY A 50 18.95 3.73 25.61
N GLU A 51 19.53 4.52 26.51
CA GLU A 51 20.26 5.73 26.13
C GLU A 51 21.46 5.39 25.21
N GLY A 52 21.53 6.07 24.05
CA GLY A 52 22.53 5.80 22.99
C GLY A 52 22.28 4.56 22.15
N GLU A 53 21.11 3.90 22.27
CA GLU A 53 20.67 2.77 21.44
C GLU A 53 19.58 3.16 20.41
N HIS A 54 19.14 4.43 20.39
CA HIS A 54 17.98 4.86 19.60
C HIS A 54 18.17 4.63 18.10
N GLY A 55 17.34 3.75 17.50
CA GLY A 55 17.41 3.25 16.13
C GLY A 55 18.19 1.95 15.98
N LEU A 56 18.63 1.35 17.07
CA LEU A 56 19.44 0.13 17.03
C LEU A 56 18.65 -1.09 16.60
N ALA A 57 17.38 -1.20 17.01
CA ALA A 57 16.47 -2.25 16.57
C ALA A 57 16.28 -2.23 15.05
N HIS A 58 16.09 -1.04 14.46
CA HIS A 58 15.94 -0.86 13.03
C HIS A 58 17.26 -1.15 12.26
N VAL A 59 18.40 -0.66 12.72
CA VAL A 59 19.69 -1.02 12.12
C VAL A 59 19.95 -2.53 12.23
N HIS A 60 19.48 -3.16 13.30
CA HIS A 60 19.59 -4.61 13.48
C HIS A 60 18.76 -5.38 12.43
N GLU A 61 17.54 -4.92 12.15
CA GLU A 61 16.68 -5.43 11.06
C GLU A 61 17.44 -5.45 9.73
N HIS A 62 18.05 -4.34 9.33
CA HIS A 62 18.87 -4.22 8.12
C HIS A 62 20.05 -5.20 8.12
N MET A 63 20.75 -5.28 9.23
CA MET A 63 21.98 -6.09 9.34
C MET A 63 21.73 -7.60 9.30
N LEU A 64 20.53 -8.06 9.64
CA LEU A 64 20.19 -9.47 9.61
C LEU A 64 20.26 -10.06 8.19
N PHE A 65 20.03 -9.26 7.16
CA PHE A 65 20.11 -9.66 5.76
C PHE A 65 21.52 -9.54 5.15
N LYS A 66 22.50 -9.05 5.92
CA LYS A 66 23.87 -8.77 5.44
C LYS A 66 24.86 -9.92 5.65
N GLY A 67 24.33 -11.13 5.76
CA GLY A 67 25.10 -12.37 5.76
C GLY A 67 25.17 -13.06 7.09
N THR A 68 25.27 -14.37 6.99
CA THR A 68 25.43 -15.33 8.10
C THR A 68 26.76 -16.07 7.96
N GLU A 69 27.05 -16.98 8.91
CA GLU A 69 28.18 -17.89 8.76
C GLU A 69 28.04 -18.84 7.56
N LYS A 70 26.78 -19.09 7.11
CA LYS A 70 26.46 -20.02 6.02
C LYS A 70 26.22 -19.29 4.69
N ARG A 71 25.75 -18.06 4.72
CA ARG A 71 25.33 -17.28 3.55
C ARG A 71 26.05 -15.94 3.49
N GLY A 72 26.62 -15.61 2.33
CA GLY A 72 27.25 -14.31 2.09
C GLY A 72 26.22 -13.18 1.93
N VAL A 73 26.74 -11.95 1.77
CA VAL A 73 25.90 -10.75 1.52
C VAL A 73 25.08 -10.92 0.26
N GLY A 74 23.77 -10.63 0.34
CA GLY A 74 22.81 -10.78 -0.76
C GLY A 74 22.37 -12.23 -1.01
N GLU A 75 22.97 -13.24 -0.39
CA GLU A 75 22.57 -14.65 -0.60
C GLU A 75 21.25 -14.98 0.08
N ILE A 76 20.93 -14.35 1.21
CA ILE A 76 19.67 -14.55 1.93
C ILE A 76 18.49 -14.24 1.00
N ALA A 77 18.44 -13.02 0.46
CA ALA A 77 17.39 -12.60 -0.47
C ALA A 77 17.42 -13.45 -1.76
N ARG A 78 18.62 -13.70 -2.31
CA ARG A 78 18.79 -14.49 -3.54
C ARG A 78 18.24 -15.90 -3.42
N VAL A 79 18.43 -16.59 -2.28
CA VAL A 79 17.91 -17.95 -2.06
C VAL A 79 16.38 -17.95 -2.09
N ILE A 80 15.74 -17.01 -1.42
CA ILE A 80 14.27 -16.89 -1.40
C ILE A 80 13.74 -16.48 -2.78
N GLU A 81 14.28 -15.45 -3.41
CA GLU A 81 13.89 -15.01 -4.75
C GLU A 81 14.10 -16.11 -5.81
N SER A 82 15.20 -16.89 -5.70
CA SER A 82 15.46 -18.01 -6.59
C SER A 82 14.46 -19.16 -6.43
N SER A 83 13.74 -19.19 -5.30
CA SER A 83 12.65 -20.12 -5.03
C SER A 83 11.27 -19.52 -5.33
N GLY A 84 11.23 -18.33 -5.94
CA GLY A 84 9.99 -17.62 -6.29
C GLY A 84 9.27 -16.98 -5.10
N GLY A 85 9.96 -16.80 -3.97
CA GLY A 85 9.42 -16.18 -2.76
C GLY A 85 9.78 -14.71 -2.63
N ASP A 86 9.09 -14.05 -1.71
CA ASP A 86 9.39 -12.71 -1.23
C ASP A 86 9.87 -12.76 0.22
N ILE A 87 10.88 -11.95 0.56
CA ILE A 87 11.42 -11.82 1.92
C ILE A 87 11.49 -10.35 2.31
N ASN A 88 11.02 -10.05 3.51
CA ASN A 88 11.04 -8.69 4.03
C ASN A 88 11.07 -8.68 5.55
N ALA A 89 11.22 -7.48 6.13
CA ALA A 89 11.12 -7.26 7.57
C ALA A 89 10.54 -5.89 7.87
N PHE A 90 10.14 -5.68 9.12
CA PHE A 90 9.82 -4.37 9.66
C PHE A 90 10.11 -4.32 11.15
N THR A 91 10.41 -3.12 11.64
CA THR A 91 10.57 -2.81 13.06
C THR A 91 9.49 -1.82 13.48
N SER A 92 8.81 -2.12 14.60
CA SER A 92 7.89 -1.21 15.24
C SER A 92 8.43 -0.72 16.60
N PHE A 93 7.56 -0.18 17.44
CA PHE A 93 7.93 0.18 18.81
C PHE A 93 8.18 -1.06 19.67
N ASP A 94 7.38 -2.11 19.52
CA ASP A 94 7.33 -3.24 20.45
C ASP A 94 7.94 -4.53 19.89
N GLU A 95 8.02 -4.66 18.55
CA GLU A 95 8.54 -5.86 17.90
C GLU A 95 9.39 -5.56 16.65
N THR A 96 10.16 -6.57 16.25
CA THR A 96 10.83 -6.67 14.95
C THR A 96 10.41 -7.97 14.28
N VAL A 97 9.95 -7.91 13.04
CA VAL A 97 9.38 -9.06 12.33
C VAL A 97 10.12 -9.32 11.04
N TYR A 98 10.52 -10.58 10.84
CA TYR A 98 11.14 -11.10 9.61
C TYR A 98 10.18 -12.08 8.97
N TYR A 99 9.88 -11.95 7.70
CA TYR A 99 8.93 -12.84 7.06
C TYR A 99 9.30 -13.23 5.64
N VAL A 100 8.85 -14.41 5.25
CA VAL A 100 8.96 -14.97 3.91
C VAL A 100 7.59 -15.45 3.46
N VAL A 101 7.21 -15.10 2.24
CA VAL A 101 6.06 -15.66 1.52
C VAL A 101 6.60 -16.41 0.31
N ILE A 102 6.24 -17.68 0.18
CA ILE A 102 6.87 -18.56 -0.80
C ILE A 102 5.91 -19.68 -1.23
N ALA A 103 6.10 -20.24 -2.44
CA ALA A 103 5.35 -21.40 -2.88
C ALA A 103 5.60 -22.60 -1.93
N SER A 104 4.55 -23.37 -1.60
CA SER A 104 4.54 -24.42 -0.57
C SER A 104 5.67 -25.46 -0.72
N ARG A 105 6.05 -25.79 -1.96
CA ARG A 105 7.18 -26.68 -2.28
C ARG A 105 8.55 -26.21 -1.77
N PHE A 106 8.66 -24.96 -1.33
CA PHE A 106 9.89 -24.34 -0.80
C PHE A 106 9.77 -23.89 0.67
N ALA A 107 8.73 -24.32 1.36
CA ALA A 107 8.51 -23.96 2.78
C ALA A 107 9.72 -24.26 3.68
N GLU A 108 10.38 -25.40 3.47
CA GLU A 108 11.59 -25.75 4.20
C GLU A 108 12.77 -24.80 3.94
N THR A 109 12.86 -24.23 2.73
CA THR A 109 13.86 -23.21 2.38
C THR A 109 13.63 -21.93 3.19
N ALA A 110 12.38 -21.50 3.33
CA ALA A 110 12.03 -20.31 4.14
C ALA A 110 12.42 -20.51 5.61
N LEU A 111 12.12 -21.69 6.19
CA LEU A 111 12.49 -22.02 7.57
C LEU A 111 14.01 -22.05 7.76
N ASP A 112 14.77 -22.68 6.84
CA ASP A 112 16.24 -22.74 6.91
C ASP A 112 16.88 -21.34 6.78
N VAL A 113 16.36 -20.49 5.87
CA VAL A 113 16.88 -19.13 5.68
C VAL A 113 16.60 -18.24 6.88
N LEU A 114 15.36 -18.23 7.38
CA LEU A 114 14.99 -17.38 8.53
C LEU A 114 15.67 -17.83 9.82
N SER A 115 15.74 -19.14 10.08
CA SER A 115 16.43 -19.64 11.25
C SER A 115 17.92 -19.28 11.24
N ASP A 116 18.57 -19.38 10.08
CA ASP A 116 19.98 -19.01 9.91
C ASP A 116 20.19 -17.50 10.08
N ALA A 117 19.33 -16.68 9.49
CA ALA A 117 19.39 -15.22 9.62
C ALA A 117 19.26 -14.78 11.08
N VAL A 118 18.24 -15.26 11.82
CA VAL A 118 18.02 -14.83 13.21
C VAL A 118 19.02 -15.43 14.21
N SER A 119 19.81 -16.46 13.85
CA SER A 119 20.71 -17.13 14.78
C SER A 119 22.21 -17.04 14.47
N HIS A 120 22.58 -16.83 13.21
CA HIS A 120 23.98 -16.92 12.77
C HIS A 120 24.46 -15.68 11.99
N SER A 121 23.77 -14.54 12.11
CA SER A 121 24.21 -13.29 11.47
C SER A 121 25.59 -12.86 11.95
N THR A 122 26.47 -12.55 11.01
CA THR A 122 27.88 -12.24 11.27
C THR A 122 28.12 -10.82 11.73
N PHE A 123 27.21 -9.90 11.38
CA PHE A 123 27.36 -8.46 11.63
C PHE A 123 28.74 -7.94 11.24
N ASP A 124 29.12 -8.19 9.98
CA ASP A 124 30.43 -7.79 9.46
C ASP A 124 30.66 -6.28 9.62
N PRO A 125 31.82 -5.82 10.11
CA PRO A 125 32.05 -4.39 10.34
C PRO A 125 32.03 -3.54 9.07
N ALA A 126 32.46 -4.08 7.93
CA ALA A 126 32.47 -3.36 6.66
C ALA A 126 31.04 -3.22 6.13
N GLU A 127 30.22 -4.28 6.24
CA GLU A 127 28.80 -4.25 5.89
C GLU A 127 28.02 -3.32 6.82
N LEU A 128 28.29 -3.34 8.12
CA LEU A 128 27.71 -2.39 9.07
C LEU A 128 27.99 -0.93 8.67
N SER A 129 29.23 -0.61 8.31
CA SER A 129 29.58 0.75 7.90
C SER A 129 28.78 1.21 6.67
N LYS A 130 28.57 0.32 5.69
CA LYS A 130 27.75 0.61 4.51
C LYS A 130 26.29 0.78 4.88
N GLU A 131 25.76 -0.12 5.71
CA GLU A 131 24.35 -0.11 6.07
C GLU A 131 23.96 1.08 6.95
N LEU A 132 24.86 1.57 7.79
CA LEU A 132 24.65 2.83 8.51
C LEU A 132 24.48 4.01 7.56
N GLU A 133 25.23 4.08 6.45
CA GLU A 133 25.01 5.10 5.41
C GLU A 133 23.65 4.94 4.72
N VAL A 134 23.21 3.70 4.45
CA VAL A 134 21.87 3.43 3.89
C VAL A 134 20.77 3.91 4.84
N VAL A 135 20.86 3.62 6.13
CA VAL A 135 19.90 4.10 7.15
C VAL A 135 19.93 5.62 7.26
N LEU A 136 21.09 6.26 7.14
CA LEU A 136 21.19 7.73 7.10
C LEU A 136 20.49 8.31 5.86
N GLU A 137 20.58 7.65 4.70
CA GLU A 137 19.81 8.07 3.51
C GLU A 137 18.30 7.87 3.71
N GLU A 138 17.88 6.82 4.43
CA GLU A 138 16.47 6.62 4.77
C GLU A 138 15.96 7.72 5.72
N ILE A 139 16.75 8.15 6.70
CA ILE A 139 16.43 9.29 7.57
C ILE A 139 16.25 10.56 6.72
N ARG A 140 17.18 10.87 5.80
CA ARG A 140 17.07 12.03 4.88
C ARG A 140 15.81 11.98 4.03
N ARG A 141 15.51 10.81 3.46
CA ARG A 141 14.25 10.58 2.71
C ARG A 141 13.02 10.82 3.59
N GLY A 142 13.08 10.44 4.87
CA GLY A 142 12.03 10.72 5.85
C GLY A 142 11.87 12.22 6.12
N GLU A 143 12.97 12.96 6.20
CA GLU A 143 12.97 14.41 6.37
C GLU A 143 12.34 15.14 5.14
N ASP A 144 12.41 14.57 3.95
CA ASP A 144 11.77 15.08 2.74
C ASP A 144 10.25 14.78 2.67
N SER A 145 9.70 13.95 3.55
CA SER A 145 8.27 13.61 3.62
C SER A 145 7.53 14.45 4.65
N PRO A 146 6.64 15.37 4.24
CA PRO A 146 5.91 16.23 5.18
C PRO A 146 5.08 15.45 6.20
N SER A 147 4.40 14.38 5.77
CA SER A 147 3.59 13.54 6.65
C SER A 147 4.45 12.82 7.70
N ARG A 148 5.65 12.31 7.32
CA ARG A 148 6.58 11.65 8.24
C ARG A 148 7.14 12.63 9.27
N VAL A 149 7.52 13.84 8.83
CA VAL A 149 8.00 14.92 9.72
C VAL A 149 6.92 15.29 10.74
N LEU A 150 5.67 15.48 10.29
CA LEU A 150 4.55 15.80 11.18
C LEU A 150 4.27 14.68 12.17
N SER A 151 4.25 13.42 11.72
CA SER A 151 4.02 12.25 12.57
C SER A 151 5.11 12.08 13.62
N GLN A 152 6.39 12.16 13.26
CA GLN A 152 7.49 12.08 14.22
C GLN A 152 7.42 13.18 15.28
N LYS A 153 7.08 14.39 14.88
CA LYS A 153 6.92 15.51 15.83
C LYS A 153 5.71 15.29 16.72
N MET A 154 4.60 14.75 16.20
CA MET A 154 3.41 14.40 16.98
C MET A 154 3.75 13.42 18.11
N PHE A 155 4.43 12.32 17.80
CA PHE A 155 4.85 11.36 18.82
C PHE A 155 5.79 11.99 19.86
N ALA A 156 6.76 12.80 19.42
CA ALA A 156 7.71 13.48 20.30
C ALA A 156 7.05 14.50 21.24
N GLU A 157 5.94 15.13 20.84
CA GLU A 157 5.20 16.08 21.68
C GLU A 157 4.13 15.38 22.55
N ALA A 158 3.47 14.34 22.02
CA ALA A 158 2.49 13.59 22.78
C ALA A 158 3.13 12.90 23.98
N PHE A 159 4.20 12.14 23.75
CA PHE A 159 4.90 11.40 24.82
C PHE A 159 6.06 12.20 25.39
N LYS A 160 6.06 12.35 26.71
CA LYS A 160 7.14 13.03 27.45
C LYS A 160 8.13 12.05 28.06
N GLU A 161 7.64 10.98 28.61
CA GLU A 161 8.40 9.97 29.37
C GLU A 161 8.51 8.66 28.59
N HIS A 162 7.41 8.19 28.03
CA HIS A 162 7.34 6.92 27.32
C HIS A 162 8.26 6.85 26.11
N ALA A 163 8.76 5.65 25.82
CA ALA A 163 9.69 5.40 24.72
C ALA A 163 9.13 5.71 23.32
N TYR A 164 7.80 5.69 23.14
CA TYR A 164 7.14 6.00 21.87
C TYR A 164 7.38 7.44 21.36
N LYS A 165 7.91 8.33 22.19
CA LYS A 165 8.35 9.66 21.74
C LYS A 165 9.49 9.64 20.71
N ARG A 166 10.21 8.53 20.60
CA ARG A 166 11.41 8.42 19.76
C ARG A 166 11.06 7.77 18.41
N PRO A 167 11.61 8.30 17.30
CA PRO A 167 11.42 7.63 16.01
C PRO A 167 12.07 6.24 16.01
N VAL A 168 11.37 5.24 15.47
CA VAL A 168 11.85 3.86 15.38
C VAL A 168 13.20 3.78 14.66
N ILE A 169 13.38 4.55 13.58
CA ILE A 169 14.63 4.62 12.81
C ILE A 169 15.80 5.28 13.58
N GLY A 170 15.54 5.89 14.72
CA GLY A 170 16.55 6.67 15.45
C GLY A 170 16.77 8.06 14.85
N THR A 171 17.94 8.62 15.15
CA THR A 171 18.39 9.92 14.64
C THR A 171 19.71 9.79 13.91
N SER A 172 20.03 10.74 13.00
CA SER A 172 21.35 10.77 12.33
C SER A 172 22.53 10.75 13.31
N GLN A 173 22.36 11.33 14.51
CA GLN A 173 23.40 11.33 15.54
C GLN A 173 23.57 9.95 16.19
N SER A 174 22.46 9.29 16.58
CA SER A 174 22.50 7.97 17.20
C SER A 174 23.04 6.91 16.23
N VAL A 175 22.50 6.87 14.98
CA VAL A 175 22.89 5.92 13.95
C VAL A 175 24.39 6.00 13.64
N LYS A 176 24.95 7.19 13.47
CA LYS A 176 26.41 7.40 13.28
C LYS A 176 27.26 6.90 14.44
N SER A 177 26.69 6.72 15.63
CA SER A 177 27.42 6.26 16.82
C SER A 177 27.48 4.75 16.97
N PHE A 178 26.78 3.99 16.10
CA PHE A 178 26.69 2.55 16.25
C PHE A 178 27.99 1.86 15.85
N THR A 179 28.38 0.89 16.67
CA THR A 179 29.52 0.03 16.45
C THR A 179 29.08 -1.42 16.43
N ARG A 180 29.88 -2.30 15.84
CA ARG A 180 29.61 -3.73 15.84
C ARG A 180 29.38 -4.27 17.25
N ASP A 181 30.10 -3.77 18.24
CA ASP A 181 29.95 -4.21 19.64
C ASP A 181 28.57 -3.84 20.21
N LYS A 182 28.02 -2.67 19.83
CA LYS A 182 26.64 -2.30 20.21
C LYS A 182 25.62 -3.23 19.55
N ILE A 183 25.78 -3.50 18.24
CA ILE A 183 24.92 -4.42 17.48
C ILE A 183 24.94 -5.81 18.14
N LEU A 184 26.13 -6.37 18.39
CA LEU A 184 26.26 -7.69 19.00
C LEU A 184 25.72 -7.75 20.43
N LYS A 185 25.83 -6.67 21.21
CA LYS A 185 25.22 -6.61 22.56
C LYS A 185 23.71 -6.64 22.49
N PHE A 186 23.12 -5.86 21.58
CA PHE A 186 21.68 -5.83 21.36
C PHE A 186 21.16 -7.20 20.89
N TYR A 187 21.83 -7.82 19.93
CA TYR A 187 21.53 -9.16 19.44
C TYR A 187 21.51 -10.19 20.56
N LYS A 188 22.62 -10.30 21.31
CA LYS A 188 22.74 -11.25 22.43
C LYS A 188 21.75 -10.99 23.56
N LYS A 189 21.28 -9.74 23.70
CA LYS A 189 20.33 -9.32 24.71
C LYS A 189 18.90 -9.74 24.37
N TRP A 190 18.50 -9.70 23.10
CA TRP A 190 17.10 -9.79 22.71
C TRP A 190 16.75 -10.96 21.79
N TYR A 191 17.69 -11.43 20.96
CA TYR A 191 17.48 -12.52 19.99
C TYR A 191 17.71 -13.89 20.64
N SER A 192 16.77 -14.28 21.46
CA SER A 192 16.70 -15.56 22.14
C SER A 192 15.39 -16.28 21.77
N PRO A 193 15.37 -17.59 21.56
CA PRO A 193 14.17 -18.30 21.14
C PRO A 193 12.95 -18.07 22.07
N ASP A 194 13.15 -17.91 23.37
CA ASP A 194 12.06 -17.61 24.30
C ASP A 194 11.56 -16.14 24.25
N ASN A 195 12.23 -15.28 23.48
CA ASN A 195 11.76 -13.93 23.10
C ASN A 195 11.19 -13.88 21.68
N MET A 196 10.99 -15.03 21.04
CA MET A 196 10.51 -15.12 19.66
C MET A 196 9.21 -15.89 19.55
N VAL A 197 8.45 -15.56 18.50
CA VAL A 197 7.29 -16.34 18.04
C VAL A 197 7.50 -16.68 16.57
N LEU A 198 7.46 -17.96 16.24
CA LEU A 198 7.45 -18.43 14.86
C LEU A 198 6.01 -18.73 14.46
N VAL A 199 5.53 -18.07 13.40
CA VAL A 199 4.20 -18.32 12.84
C VAL A 199 4.36 -18.88 11.43
N VAL A 200 3.72 -20.02 11.15
CA VAL A 200 3.70 -20.64 9.82
C VAL A 200 2.26 -20.89 9.41
N VAL A 201 1.85 -20.28 8.30
CA VAL A 201 0.49 -20.42 7.75
C VAL A 201 0.59 -20.81 6.28
N GLY A 202 -0.22 -21.78 5.84
CA GLY A 202 -0.35 -22.14 4.44
C GLY A 202 -0.39 -23.61 4.13
N ASP A 203 -0.06 -23.94 2.89
CA ASP A 203 -0.14 -25.29 2.33
C ASP A 203 1.09 -26.12 2.71
N PHE A 204 1.00 -26.81 3.80
CA PHE A 204 2.03 -27.75 4.29
C PHE A 204 1.40 -28.90 5.10
N ASN A 205 2.17 -29.96 5.31
CA ASN A 205 1.83 -31.02 6.27
C ASN A 205 2.39 -30.64 7.64
N LYS A 206 1.56 -30.63 8.68
CA LYS A 206 1.97 -30.26 10.05
C LYS A 206 3.09 -31.12 10.61
N SER A 207 3.10 -32.43 10.33
CA SER A 207 4.14 -33.32 10.84
C SER A 207 5.50 -32.93 10.25
N ASP A 208 5.57 -32.78 8.94
CA ASP A 208 6.81 -32.51 8.21
C ASP A 208 7.40 -31.14 8.58
N ILE A 209 6.52 -30.14 8.71
CA ILE A 209 6.91 -28.78 9.13
C ILE A 209 7.42 -28.76 10.58
N LYS A 210 6.79 -29.51 11.51
CA LYS A 210 7.27 -29.61 12.89
C LYS A 210 8.67 -30.24 12.97
N ASP A 211 8.92 -31.28 12.21
CA ASP A 211 10.24 -31.90 12.14
C ASP A 211 11.27 -30.90 11.62
N LYS A 212 10.95 -30.16 10.58
CA LYS A 212 11.82 -29.13 10.02
C LYS A 212 12.08 -27.96 10.98
N ILE A 213 11.07 -27.51 11.71
CA ILE A 213 11.20 -26.47 12.75
C ILE A 213 12.14 -26.96 13.86
N ASN A 214 12.00 -28.20 14.30
CA ASN A 214 12.92 -28.78 15.30
C ASN A 214 14.36 -28.87 14.76
N GLU A 215 14.57 -29.25 13.51
CA GLU A 215 15.88 -29.29 12.86
C GLU A 215 16.58 -27.94 12.75
N THR A 216 15.80 -26.86 12.57
CA THR A 216 16.29 -25.50 12.33
C THR A 216 16.22 -24.67 13.63
N PHE A 217 15.04 -24.21 13.99
CA PHE A 217 14.80 -23.33 15.15
C PHE A 217 15.00 -24.04 16.49
N GLY A 218 14.79 -25.35 16.58
CA GLY A 218 15.01 -26.13 17.82
C GLY A 218 16.47 -26.15 18.30
N LYS A 219 17.42 -25.84 17.40
CA LYS A 219 18.86 -25.76 17.72
C LYS A 219 19.31 -24.39 18.24
N LEU A 220 18.45 -23.36 18.20
CA LEU A 220 18.79 -22.04 18.69
C LEU A 220 19.07 -22.08 20.19
N SER A 221 20.18 -21.45 20.59
CA SER A 221 20.61 -21.38 21.98
C SER A 221 19.85 -20.30 22.75
N LYS A 222 19.28 -20.71 23.89
CA LYS A 222 18.62 -19.80 24.80
C LYS A 222 19.63 -18.90 25.53
N THR A 223 19.30 -17.61 25.66
CA THR A 223 20.06 -16.63 26.43
C THR A 223 19.18 -16.03 27.54
N SER A 224 19.78 -15.33 28.50
CA SER A 224 19.01 -14.61 29.54
C SER A 224 18.49 -13.29 28.98
N ILE A 225 17.17 -13.14 28.88
CA ILE A 225 16.52 -11.91 28.42
C ILE A 225 16.28 -10.98 29.61
N PRO A 226 16.72 -9.73 29.55
CA PRO A 226 16.37 -8.75 30.58
C PRO A 226 14.92 -8.29 30.44
N ASN A 227 14.35 -7.74 31.50
CA ASN A 227 13.09 -7.02 31.39
C ASN A 227 13.27 -5.76 30.52
N CYS A 228 12.32 -5.52 29.63
CA CYS A 228 12.21 -4.25 28.94
C CYS A 228 11.51 -3.25 29.88
N GLU A 229 12.27 -2.35 30.49
CA GLU A 229 11.72 -1.32 31.40
C GLU A 229 11.38 -0.06 30.60
N ILE A 230 10.10 0.14 30.30
CA ILE A 230 9.61 1.33 29.61
C ILE A 230 8.99 2.27 30.64
N PRO A 231 9.41 3.56 30.70
CA PRO A 231 8.78 4.53 31.60
C PRO A 231 7.29 4.72 31.26
N VAL A 232 6.44 4.67 32.27
CA VAL A 232 5.00 4.93 32.10
C VAL A 232 4.78 6.41 31.80
N GLU A 233 4.01 6.71 30.75
CA GLU A 233 3.65 8.10 30.43
C GLU A 233 2.71 8.67 31.48
N SER A 234 3.04 9.83 32.01
CA SER A 234 2.19 10.55 32.96
C SER A 234 0.98 11.16 32.24
N ALA A 235 -0.20 11.12 32.86
CA ALA A 235 -1.40 11.73 32.29
C ALA A 235 -1.16 13.20 31.91
N GLN A 236 -1.47 13.54 30.68
CA GLN A 236 -1.34 14.89 30.13
C GLN A 236 -2.31 15.83 30.87
N LYS A 237 -1.86 17.02 31.26
CA LYS A 237 -2.64 17.98 32.08
C LYS A 237 -3.00 19.27 31.35
N GLU A 238 -2.46 19.47 30.15
CA GLU A 238 -2.70 20.63 29.29
C GLU A 238 -2.56 20.26 27.82
N ILE A 239 -3.18 21.03 26.95
CA ILE A 239 -3.02 20.91 25.50
C ILE A 239 -1.57 21.21 25.11
N LYS A 240 -0.99 20.39 24.25
CA LYS A 240 0.41 20.50 23.74
C LYS A 240 0.45 20.84 22.23
N PRO A 241 0.11 22.06 21.79
CA PRO A 241 0.13 22.40 20.38
C PRO A 241 1.54 22.64 19.86
N PHE A 242 1.77 22.28 18.59
CA PHE A 242 3.01 22.60 17.90
C PHE A 242 2.74 23.03 16.44
N VAL A 243 3.68 23.83 15.89
CA VAL A 243 3.65 24.26 14.48
C VAL A 243 5.03 24.08 13.88
N ILE A 244 5.09 23.50 12.68
CA ILE A 244 6.31 23.35 11.86
C ILE A 244 6.15 24.19 10.60
N SER A 245 7.19 24.89 10.19
CA SER A 245 7.27 25.62 8.92
C SER A 245 8.28 24.94 8.00
N LYS A 246 7.90 24.64 6.76
CA LYS A 246 8.75 23.95 5.77
C LYS A 246 8.43 24.44 4.36
N ASP A 247 9.35 24.35 3.41
CA ASP A 247 9.06 24.63 2.00
C ASP A 247 8.26 23.48 1.37
N ILE A 248 6.94 23.63 1.40
CA ILE A 248 5.94 22.70 0.88
C ILE A 248 4.78 23.48 0.28
N LYS A 249 3.87 22.82 -0.46
CA LYS A 249 2.74 23.47 -1.14
C LYS A 249 1.42 23.39 -0.39
N GLU A 250 1.21 22.32 0.39
CA GLU A 250 -0.01 22.11 1.18
C GLU A 250 0.27 22.22 2.67
N GLY A 251 -0.76 22.55 3.44
CA GLY A 251 -0.74 22.42 4.89
C GLY A 251 -1.12 21.00 5.31
N TYR A 252 -0.48 20.50 6.35
CA TYR A 252 -0.78 19.22 6.99
C TYR A 252 -1.18 19.49 8.44
N PHE A 253 -2.15 18.74 8.95
CA PHE A 253 -2.56 18.84 10.34
C PHE A 253 -2.71 17.48 10.99
N VAL A 254 -2.60 17.47 12.33
CA VAL A 254 -2.83 16.29 13.15
C VAL A 254 -3.41 16.71 14.51
N LEU A 255 -4.36 15.94 15.02
CA LEU A 255 -4.87 16.00 16.39
C LEU A 255 -4.67 14.64 17.01
N ALA A 256 -3.80 14.54 18.01
CA ALA A 256 -3.54 13.31 18.73
C ALA A 256 -4.07 13.38 20.16
N PHE A 257 -4.70 12.30 20.62
CA PHE A 257 -5.17 12.12 21.98
C PHE A 257 -4.57 10.84 22.55
N HIS A 258 -4.08 10.84 23.79
CA HIS A 258 -3.67 9.58 24.42
C HIS A 258 -4.85 8.61 24.46
N GLY A 259 -4.60 7.38 24.04
CA GLY A 259 -5.53 6.27 23.96
C GLY A 259 -5.10 5.08 24.82
N PRO A 260 -5.87 3.98 24.84
CA PRO A 260 -5.54 2.78 25.57
C PRO A 260 -4.52 1.90 24.86
N GLU A 261 -4.10 0.86 25.54
CA GLU A 261 -3.33 -0.28 25.03
C GLU A 261 -4.23 -1.31 24.30
N ALA A 262 -3.59 -2.24 23.57
CA ALA A 262 -4.27 -3.26 22.73
C ALA A 262 -5.30 -4.12 23.51
N ASN A 263 -4.98 -4.49 24.74
CA ASN A 263 -5.84 -5.35 25.61
C ASN A 263 -6.99 -4.61 26.31
N SER A 264 -7.12 -3.30 26.13
CA SER A 264 -8.13 -2.51 26.82
C SER A 264 -9.54 -2.80 26.28
N ASP A 265 -10.53 -2.83 27.16
CA ASP A 265 -11.95 -2.90 26.78
C ASP A 265 -12.43 -1.63 26.02
N ASP A 266 -11.67 -0.54 26.05
CA ASP A 266 -11.97 0.68 25.30
C ASP A 266 -11.44 0.61 23.86
N THR A 267 -10.47 -0.25 23.56
CA THR A 267 -9.85 -0.38 22.23
C THR A 267 -10.88 -0.72 21.14
N PRO A 268 -11.73 -1.75 21.27
CA PRO A 268 -12.77 -2.04 20.28
C PRO A 268 -13.76 -0.88 20.08
N VAL A 269 -14.02 -0.10 21.14
CA VAL A 269 -14.91 1.06 21.06
C VAL A 269 -14.24 2.22 20.31
N LEU A 270 -12.94 2.44 20.53
CA LEU A 270 -12.15 3.44 19.80
C LEU A 270 -12.00 3.09 18.31
N ASP A 271 -11.84 1.81 17.97
CA ASP A 271 -11.78 1.37 16.58
C ASP A 271 -13.12 1.60 15.87
N VAL A 272 -14.24 1.27 16.52
CA VAL A 272 -15.59 1.60 16.03
C VAL A 272 -15.74 3.11 15.87
N LEU A 273 -15.27 3.89 16.82
CA LEU A 273 -15.33 5.36 16.83
C LEU A 273 -14.45 5.94 15.69
N SER A 274 -13.24 5.40 15.48
CA SER A 274 -12.37 5.82 14.37
C SER A 274 -13.01 5.54 13.02
N ASN A 275 -13.67 4.40 12.87
CA ASN A 275 -14.37 4.05 11.65
C ASN A 275 -15.56 5.02 11.37
N ILE A 276 -16.35 5.35 12.39
CA ILE A 276 -17.45 6.34 12.29
C ILE A 276 -16.93 7.71 11.87
N LEU A 277 -15.79 8.12 12.41
CA LEU A 277 -15.20 9.44 12.17
C LEU A 277 -14.54 9.58 10.82
N GLY A 278 -13.70 8.63 10.41
CA GLY A 278 -12.77 8.85 9.29
C GLY A 278 -12.63 7.71 8.29
N SER A 279 -13.46 6.65 8.34
CA SER A 279 -13.40 5.57 7.36
C SER A 279 -14.49 5.73 6.29
N GLY A 280 -14.03 5.97 5.04
CA GLY A 280 -14.88 6.11 3.87
C GLY A 280 -15.57 7.48 3.75
N GLU A 281 -16.19 7.69 2.60
CA GLU A 281 -16.81 8.97 2.23
C GLU A 281 -18.08 9.29 3.03
N SER A 282 -18.75 8.31 3.59
CA SER A 282 -19.91 8.51 4.46
C SER A 282 -19.57 8.78 5.93
N SER A 283 -18.26 8.81 6.27
CA SER A 283 -17.80 9.11 7.64
C SER A 283 -18.06 10.57 8.02
N ARG A 284 -18.17 10.84 9.31
CA ARG A 284 -18.54 12.18 9.81
C ARG A 284 -17.56 13.26 9.38
N LEU A 285 -16.27 13.01 9.52
CA LEU A 285 -15.23 13.97 9.16
C LEU A 285 -15.18 14.21 7.66
N TYR A 286 -15.36 13.14 6.84
CA TYR A 286 -15.40 13.31 5.40
C TYR A 286 -16.60 14.17 4.97
N ARG A 287 -17.81 13.81 5.41
CA ARG A 287 -19.05 14.51 5.05
C ARG A 287 -19.09 15.93 5.57
N ASN A 288 -18.89 16.12 6.87
CA ASN A 288 -19.17 17.39 7.51
C ASN A 288 -18.00 18.38 7.35
N VAL A 289 -16.75 17.92 7.39
CA VAL A 289 -15.56 18.80 7.34
C VAL A 289 -15.00 18.94 5.92
N LYS A 290 -14.87 17.81 5.19
CA LYS A 290 -14.34 17.85 3.83
C LYS A 290 -15.40 18.27 2.83
N GLU A 291 -16.56 17.61 2.81
CA GLU A 291 -17.60 17.85 1.79
C GLU A 291 -18.41 19.13 2.04
N GLU A 292 -19.05 19.22 3.23
CA GLU A 292 -19.95 20.32 3.54
C GLU A 292 -19.21 21.65 3.74
N LYS A 293 -18.11 21.63 4.50
CA LYS A 293 -17.31 22.84 4.79
C LYS A 293 -16.22 23.09 3.76
N GLY A 294 -15.67 22.09 3.12
CA GLY A 294 -14.62 22.21 2.12
C GLY A 294 -13.32 22.80 2.65
N VAL A 295 -13.06 22.66 3.94
CA VAL A 295 -11.90 23.29 4.62
C VAL A 295 -10.67 22.39 4.65
N VAL A 296 -10.80 21.11 4.26
CA VAL A 296 -9.71 20.14 4.13
C VAL A 296 -9.70 19.50 2.75
N ASN A 297 -8.53 19.07 2.27
CA ASN A 297 -8.37 18.33 1.02
C ASN A 297 -8.46 16.80 1.24
N SER A 298 -7.91 16.32 2.36
CA SER A 298 -8.04 14.95 2.84
C SER A 298 -8.21 14.93 4.34
N ILE A 299 -8.90 13.89 4.86
CA ILE A 299 -9.09 13.70 6.29
C ILE A 299 -9.22 12.22 6.59
N TYR A 300 -8.63 11.79 7.72
CA TYR A 300 -8.67 10.42 8.21
C TYR A 300 -8.63 10.39 9.74
N SER A 301 -9.04 9.26 10.31
CA SER A 301 -8.79 8.97 11.72
C SER A 301 -8.40 7.50 11.91
N TYR A 302 -7.62 7.22 12.94
CA TYR A 302 -7.26 5.86 13.36
C TYR A 302 -6.93 5.81 14.84
N ALA A 303 -7.12 4.65 15.45
CA ALA A 303 -6.62 4.34 16.78
C ALA A 303 -5.29 3.58 16.64
N PHE A 304 -4.22 4.12 17.22
CA PHE A 304 -2.94 3.45 17.40
C PHE A 304 -2.92 2.89 18.81
N THR A 305 -3.16 1.60 18.95
CA THR A 305 -3.29 0.87 20.22
C THR A 305 -2.28 -0.27 20.28
N PRO A 306 -1.00 0.05 20.53
CA PRO A 306 0.09 -0.92 20.67
C PRO A 306 0.04 -1.59 22.05
N LYS A 307 1.12 -2.26 22.41
CA LYS A 307 1.24 -2.98 23.69
C LYS A 307 1.03 -2.10 24.93
N ASP A 308 1.57 -0.88 24.92
CA ASP A 308 1.37 0.14 25.94
C ASP A 308 0.37 1.21 25.47
N PRO A 309 -0.18 2.09 26.35
CA PRO A 309 -1.13 3.12 25.93
C PRO A 309 -0.64 3.97 24.75
N GLY A 310 -1.44 4.01 23.70
CA GLY A 310 -1.12 4.64 22.42
C GLY A 310 -1.81 5.99 22.18
N LEU A 311 -2.25 6.23 20.94
CA LEU A 311 -2.87 7.48 20.51
C LEU A 311 -4.11 7.23 19.66
N PHE A 312 -5.13 8.04 19.83
CA PHE A 312 -6.17 8.26 18.83
C PHE A 312 -5.80 9.47 17.98
N VAL A 313 -5.78 9.31 16.67
CA VAL A 313 -5.26 10.32 15.75
C VAL A 313 -6.31 10.71 14.72
N VAL A 314 -6.47 12.01 14.50
CA VAL A 314 -7.17 12.59 13.35
C VAL A 314 -6.17 13.44 12.58
N GLY A 315 -6.06 13.25 11.29
CA GLY A 315 -5.13 14.00 10.46
C GLY A 315 -5.64 14.23 9.05
N GLY A 316 -4.92 15.07 8.30
CA GLY A 316 -5.27 15.36 6.93
C GLY A 316 -4.44 16.46 6.31
N THR A 317 -4.84 16.85 5.09
CA THR A 317 -4.23 17.95 4.35
C THR A 317 -5.23 19.08 4.08
N LEU A 318 -4.75 20.29 3.94
CA LEU A 318 -5.58 21.46 3.80
C LEU A 318 -4.85 22.58 3.04
N LYS A 319 -5.61 23.53 2.56
CA LYS A 319 -5.03 24.81 2.13
C LYS A 319 -4.61 25.60 3.36
N PRO A 320 -3.41 26.21 3.38
CA PRO A 320 -2.88 26.89 4.57
C PRO A 320 -3.83 27.94 5.18
N GLU A 321 -4.55 28.67 4.36
CA GLU A 321 -5.51 29.67 4.78
C GLU A 321 -6.72 29.11 5.54
N ASN A 322 -7.05 27.83 5.34
CA ASN A 322 -8.16 27.14 6.00
C ASN A 322 -7.80 26.55 7.36
N ALA A 323 -6.53 26.57 7.77
CA ALA A 323 -6.05 25.78 8.92
C ALA A 323 -6.80 26.08 10.24
N LYS A 324 -7.19 27.33 10.50
CA LYS A 324 -7.95 27.67 11.71
C LYS A 324 -9.37 27.09 11.68
N GLU A 325 -10.05 27.23 10.53
CA GLU A 325 -11.42 26.75 10.38
C GLU A 325 -11.45 25.21 10.34
N ALA A 326 -10.47 24.58 9.69
CA ALA A 326 -10.33 23.13 9.66
C ALA A 326 -10.17 22.54 11.08
N LEU A 327 -9.28 23.11 11.88
CA LEU A 327 -9.12 22.67 13.29
C LEU A 327 -10.41 22.82 14.09
N LYS A 328 -11.12 23.94 13.90
CA LYS A 328 -12.40 24.20 14.58
C LYS A 328 -13.46 23.18 14.17
N GLU A 329 -13.65 22.93 12.88
CA GLU A 329 -14.68 22.02 12.39
C GLU A 329 -14.37 20.55 12.76
N VAL A 330 -13.09 20.13 12.68
CA VAL A 330 -12.65 18.79 13.13
C VAL A 330 -12.92 18.60 14.63
N LEU A 331 -12.53 19.55 15.46
CA LEU A 331 -12.79 19.50 16.91
C LEU A 331 -14.29 19.52 17.22
N THR A 332 -15.06 20.25 16.43
CA THR A 332 -16.51 20.27 16.51
C THR A 332 -17.10 18.87 16.33
N GLU A 333 -16.71 18.14 15.31
CA GLU A 333 -17.19 16.77 15.06
C GLU A 333 -16.74 15.79 16.16
N LEU A 334 -15.50 15.90 16.63
CA LEU A 334 -15.01 15.05 17.72
C LEU A 334 -15.82 15.28 19.01
N TYR A 335 -16.13 16.53 19.34
CA TYR A 335 -16.83 16.86 20.58
C TYR A 335 -18.35 16.63 20.52
N ARG A 336 -18.93 16.58 19.33
CA ARG A 336 -20.28 16.08 19.10
C ARG A 336 -20.44 14.67 19.68
N LEU A 337 -19.52 13.78 19.46
CA LEU A 337 -19.55 12.40 19.99
C LEU A 337 -19.56 12.29 21.51
N LYS A 338 -19.27 13.36 22.23
CA LYS A 338 -19.30 13.36 23.72
C LYS A 338 -20.72 13.45 24.29
N SER A 339 -21.64 13.90 23.52
CA SER A 339 -23.02 14.14 23.99
C SER A 339 -24.05 13.55 23.04
N GLU A 340 -23.70 13.31 21.77
CA GLU A 340 -24.57 12.79 20.74
C GLU A 340 -24.43 11.30 20.57
N LYS A 341 -25.54 10.56 20.62
CA LYS A 341 -25.56 9.16 20.27
C LYS A 341 -25.27 9.02 18.77
N VAL A 342 -24.28 8.23 18.44
CA VAL A 342 -24.12 7.72 17.09
C VAL A 342 -25.35 6.93 16.71
N SER A 343 -25.79 7.04 15.51
CA SER A 343 -26.98 6.33 15.10
C SER A 343 -26.72 4.84 14.97
N THR A 344 -27.80 4.06 14.97
CA THR A 344 -27.71 2.63 14.78
C THR A 344 -27.07 2.29 13.42
N ARG A 345 -27.18 3.15 12.38
CA ARG A 345 -26.59 2.94 11.05
C ARG A 345 -25.08 3.17 11.04
N GLU A 346 -24.55 4.28 11.58
CA GLU A 346 -23.11 4.51 11.72
C GLU A 346 -22.45 3.39 12.52
N LEU A 347 -23.08 3.02 13.65
CA LEU A 347 -22.55 2.02 14.55
C LEU A 347 -22.43 0.64 13.89
N GLU A 348 -23.47 0.22 13.18
CA GLU A 348 -23.43 -1.09 12.54
C GLU A 348 -22.55 -1.08 11.26
N LYS A 349 -22.54 0.03 10.50
CA LYS A 349 -21.57 0.18 9.40
C LYS A 349 -20.14 0.00 9.92
N ALA A 350 -19.78 0.70 10.97
CA ALA A 350 -18.44 0.60 11.54
C ALA A 350 -18.09 -0.83 12.00
N LYS A 351 -19.05 -1.53 12.65
CA LYS A 351 -18.85 -2.93 13.05
C LYS A 351 -18.65 -3.85 11.84
N VAL A 352 -19.48 -3.67 10.81
CA VAL A 352 -19.41 -4.48 9.58
C VAL A 352 -18.10 -4.21 8.83
N ASN A 353 -17.63 -2.96 8.77
CA ASN A 353 -16.35 -2.64 8.15
C ASN A 353 -15.19 -3.31 8.90
N ILE A 354 -15.13 -3.22 10.23
CA ILE A 354 -14.08 -3.89 11.03
C ILE A 354 -14.11 -5.42 10.86
N GLU A 355 -15.32 -6.02 10.83
CA GLU A 355 -15.48 -7.44 10.53
C GLU A 355 -14.95 -7.79 9.13
N SER A 356 -15.32 -6.98 8.12
CA SER A 356 -14.90 -7.18 6.74
C SER A 356 -13.39 -7.03 6.56
N ASP A 357 -12.77 -6.00 7.13
CA ASP A 357 -11.32 -5.80 7.10
C ASP A 357 -10.58 -7.02 7.67
N THR A 358 -11.16 -7.64 8.70
CA THR A 358 -10.65 -8.88 9.28
C THR A 358 -10.75 -10.05 8.30
N ILE A 359 -11.86 -10.15 7.56
CA ILE A 359 -12.08 -11.19 6.55
C ILE A 359 -11.13 -10.97 5.35
N TYR A 360 -11.03 -9.74 4.85
CA TYR A 360 -10.13 -9.39 3.74
C TYR A 360 -8.65 -9.68 4.07
N THR A 361 -8.22 -9.38 5.28
CA THR A 361 -6.85 -9.69 5.72
C THR A 361 -6.57 -11.20 5.67
N LYS A 362 -7.59 -12.05 5.90
CA LYS A 362 -7.47 -13.51 5.83
C LYS A 362 -7.48 -14.09 4.41
N GLU A 363 -7.61 -13.28 3.39
CA GLU A 363 -7.54 -13.74 2.00
C GLU A 363 -6.12 -14.24 1.63
N THR A 364 -5.08 -13.75 2.31
CA THR A 364 -3.69 -14.15 2.07
C THR A 364 -3.09 -14.91 3.24
N MET A 365 -2.16 -15.85 2.96
CA MET A 365 -1.42 -16.59 4.00
C MET A 365 -0.59 -15.64 4.88
N GLN A 366 -0.01 -14.61 4.28
CA GLN A 366 0.74 -13.58 5.01
C GLN A 366 -0.17 -12.78 5.95
N GLY A 367 -1.36 -12.38 5.50
CA GLY A 367 -2.31 -11.67 6.35
C GLY A 367 -2.76 -12.50 7.56
N GLN A 368 -3.01 -13.80 7.36
CA GLN A 368 -3.32 -14.74 8.45
C GLN A 368 -2.15 -14.87 9.42
N ALA A 369 -0.92 -15.11 8.91
CA ALA A 369 0.28 -15.22 9.72
C ALA A 369 0.59 -13.94 10.52
N GLN A 370 0.39 -12.79 9.90
CA GLN A 370 0.63 -11.49 10.54
C GLN A 370 -0.36 -11.24 11.67
N LYS A 371 -1.64 -11.56 11.50
CA LYS A 371 -2.65 -11.43 12.56
C LYS A 371 -2.38 -12.34 13.76
N LEU A 372 -2.07 -13.61 13.52
CA LEU A 372 -1.74 -14.56 14.58
C LEU A 372 -0.52 -14.09 15.39
N GLY A 373 0.53 -13.62 14.69
CA GLY A 373 1.73 -13.11 15.34
C GLY A 373 1.51 -11.83 16.11
N TYR A 374 0.78 -10.88 15.54
CA TYR A 374 0.43 -9.61 16.15
C TYR A 374 -0.32 -9.83 17.48
N PHE A 375 -1.40 -10.59 17.46
CA PHE A 375 -2.16 -10.82 18.69
C PHE A 375 -1.35 -11.61 19.73
N GLU A 376 -0.53 -12.58 19.33
CA GLU A 376 0.35 -13.27 20.26
C GLU A 376 1.38 -12.33 20.92
N VAL A 377 1.94 -11.39 20.20
CA VAL A 377 2.98 -10.48 20.71
C VAL A 377 2.38 -9.35 21.54
N GLU A 378 1.30 -8.72 21.04
CA GLU A 378 0.69 -7.56 21.66
C GLU A 378 -0.22 -7.92 22.86
N THR A 379 -0.94 -9.04 22.76
CA THR A 379 -1.94 -9.41 23.78
C THR A 379 -1.59 -10.65 24.57
N GLY A 380 -0.61 -11.45 24.11
CA GLY A 380 -0.25 -12.75 24.68
C GLY A 380 -1.18 -13.90 24.29
N ASP A 381 -2.18 -13.64 23.46
CA ASP A 381 -3.16 -14.63 23.00
C ASP A 381 -3.43 -14.54 21.50
N PHE A 382 -2.91 -15.47 20.71
CA PHE A 382 -3.04 -15.52 19.26
C PHE A 382 -4.48 -15.66 18.76
N ILE A 383 -5.43 -16.11 19.58
CA ILE A 383 -6.86 -16.20 19.26
C ILE A 383 -7.68 -14.99 19.74
N PHE A 384 -7.03 -13.97 20.29
CA PHE A 384 -7.68 -12.75 20.80
C PHE A 384 -8.57 -12.06 19.75
N GLU A 385 -8.33 -12.25 18.47
CA GLU A 385 -9.16 -11.72 17.36
C GLU A 385 -10.65 -12.07 17.56
N LYS A 386 -10.97 -13.29 17.98
CA LYS A 386 -12.37 -13.72 18.20
C LYS A 386 -13.03 -12.93 19.33
N GLU A 387 -12.32 -12.77 20.44
CA GLU A 387 -12.80 -11.96 21.58
C GLU A 387 -12.92 -10.49 21.19
N TYR A 388 -11.97 -9.96 20.43
CA TYR A 388 -11.98 -8.61 19.92
C TYR A 388 -13.22 -8.36 19.03
N LEU A 389 -13.50 -9.22 18.04
CA LEU A 389 -14.70 -9.09 17.19
C LEU A 389 -16.01 -9.24 17.98
N GLU A 390 -16.03 -10.12 18.99
CA GLU A 390 -17.18 -10.20 19.91
C GLU A 390 -17.36 -8.89 20.70
N LYS A 391 -16.31 -8.26 21.16
CA LYS A 391 -16.35 -6.95 21.83
C LYS A 391 -16.82 -5.86 20.86
N VAL A 392 -16.29 -5.81 19.63
CA VAL A 392 -16.73 -4.89 18.56
C VAL A 392 -18.24 -5.06 18.32
N SER A 393 -18.72 -6.29 18.16
CA SER A 393 -20.15 -6.55 17.89
C SER A 393 -21.07 -6.05 19.02
N LYS A 394 -20.58 -6.02 20.26
CA LYS A 394 -21.32 -5.61 21.47
C LYS A 394 -21.27 -4.11 21.72
N VAL A 395 -20.43 -3.34 21.02
CA VAL A 395 -20.34 -1.89 21.19
C VAL A 395 -21.70 -1.22 20.97
N ARG A 396 -22.08 -0.30 21.83
CA ARG A 396 -23.33 0.47 21.79
C ARG A 396 -23.04 1.96 21.68
N ALA A 397 -24.04 2.74 21.30
CA ALA A 397 -23.90 4.19 21.16
C ALA A 397 -23.49 4.88 22.50
N GLU A 398 -23.93 4.32 23.64
CA GLU A 398 -23.51 4.78 24.96
C GLU A 398 -22.02 4.55 25.24
N ASP A 399 -21.44 3.46 24.71
CA ASP A 399 -20.03 3.15 24.88
C ASP A 399 -19.18 4.12 24.06
N VAL A 400 -19.64 4.53 22.87
CA VAL A 400 -18.99 5.57 22.05
C VAL A 400 -18.98 6.92 22.81
N ILE A 401 -20.09 7.34 23.38
CA ILE A 401 -20.17 8.57 24.20
C ILE A 401 -19.24 8.49 25.40
N ARG A 402 -19.21 7.36 26.09
CA ARG A 402 -18.35 7.13 27.26
C ARG A 402 -16.88 7.30 26.89
N VAL A 403 -16.46 6.65 25.80
CA VAL A 403 -15.07 6.66 25.32
C VAL A 403 -14.69 8.03 24.76
N ALA A 404 -15.57 8.68 24.00
CA ALA A 404 -15.35 10.05 23.53
C ALA A 404 -15.17 11.04 24.70
N ASN A 405 -15.97 10.92 25.77
CA ASN A 405 -15.80 11.74 26.97
C ASN A 405 -14.52 11.44 27.73
N LYS A 406 -14.05 10.19 27.74
CA LYS A 406 -12.82 9.77 28.40
C LYS A 406 -11.58 10.33 27.70
N TYR A 407 -11.53 10.25 26.37
CA TYR A 407 -10.31 10.52 25.63
C TYR A 407 -10.30 11.86 24.89
N PHE A 408 -11.43 12.36 24.37
CA PHE A 408 -11.47 13.62 23.62
C PHE A 408 -11.68 14.83 24.51
N ASN A 409 -10.61 15.27 25.15
CA ASN A 409 -10.62 16.47 25.94
C ASN A 409 -9.34 17.28 25.72
N ASN A 410 -9.41 18.60 25.92
CA ASN A 410 -8.31 19.51 25.67
C ASN A 410 -7.04 19.13 26.44
N ASN A 411 -7.17 18.65 27.68
CA ASN A 411 -6.00 18.28 28.47
C ASN A 411 -5.29 17.02 27.99
N ASN A 412 -5.94 16.24 27.11
CA ASN A 412 -5.41 15.01 26.54
C ASN A 412 -4.96 15.17 25.07
N MET A 413 -5.00 16.41 24.53
CA MET A 413 -4.82 16.67 23.11
C MET A 413 -3.44 17.26 22.78
N THR A 414 -2.83 16.74 21.71
CA THR A 414 -1.61 17.25 21.09
C THR A 414 -1.91 17.61 19.63
N PRO A 415 -2.34 18.86 19.35
CA PRO A 415 -2.62 19.32 17.99
C PRO A 415 -1.34 19.82 17.31
N GLY A 416 -1.13 19.43 16.04
CA GLY A 416 0.02 19.81 15.26
C GLY A 416 -0.34 20.34 13.87
N LEU A 417 0.41 21.33 13.41
CA LEU A 417 0.36 21.87 12.05
C LEU A 417 1.75 21.84 11.43
N LEU A 418 1.81 21.50 10.15
CA LEU A 418 2.98 21.71 9.29
C LEU A 418 2.49 22.54 8.10
N LEU A 419 3.03 23.75 7.97
CA LEU A 419 2.57 24.76 7.03
C LEU A 419 3.71 25.24 6.13
N PRO A 420 3.39 25.68 4.87
CA PRO A 420 4.36 26.32 4.01
C PRO A 420 5.00 27.56 4.64
N SER A 421 6.31 27.71 4.42
CA SER A 421 7.11 28.79 5.06
C SER A 421 6.69 30.20 4.62
N ASP A 422 6.06 30.32 3.45
CA ASP A 422 5.55 31.56 2.84
C ASP A 422 4.04 31.79 3.04
N SER A 423 3.39 30.94 3.88
CA SER A 423 1.95 30.97 4.10
C SER A 423 1.52 31.70 5.39
N VAL A 424 0.23 31.57 5.71
CA VAL A 424 -0.38 32.15 6.90
C VAL A 424 0.30 31.64 8.17
N THR A 425 0.71 32.56 9.06
CA THR A 425 1.28 32.23 10.36
C THR A 425 0.18 31.96 11.37
N ILE A 426 0.15 30.76 11.93
CA ILE A 426 -0.69 30.38 13.06
C ILE A 426 0.23 30.08 14.25
N ASN A 427 -0.01 30.69 15.39
CA ASN A 427 0.76 30.44 16.58
C ASN A 427 0.06 29.45 17.54
N VAL A 428 0.82 28.85 18.42
CA VAL A 428 0.32 27.82 19.36
C VAL A 428 -0.80 28.31 20.28
N ASN A 429 -0.84 29.62 20.61
CA ASN A 429 -1.90 30.17 21.44
C ASN A 429 -3.24 30.27 20.69
N GLU A 430 -3.22 30.53 19.41
CA GLU A 430 -4.43 30.51 18.55
C GLU A 430 -5.02 29.10 18.46
N ILE A 431 -4.17 28.06 18.38
CA ILE A 431 -4.62 26.67 18.39
C ILE A 431 -5.26 26.33 19.75
N LYS A 432 -4.70 26.79 20.86
CA LYS A 432 -5.27 26.61 22.20
C LYS A 432 -6.66 27.28 22.30
N GLN A 433 -6.78 28.52 21.82
CA GLN A 433 -8.04 29.26 21.86
C GLN A 433 -9.13 28.54 21.02
N ILE A 434 -8.82 28.05 19.82
CA ILE A 434 -9.78 27.29 18.99
C ILE A 434 -10.29 26.06 19.73
N ALA A 435 -9.41 25.34 20.41
CA ALA A 435 -9.78 24.15 21.17
C ALA A 435 -10.68 24.45 22.37
N GLU A 436 -10.47 25.59 23.05
CA GLU A 436 -11.31 26.06 24.15
C GLU A 436 -12.70 26.49 23.67
N ASP A 437 -12.78 27.20 22.55
CA ASP A 437 -14.04 27.71 21.99
C ASP A 437 -14.99 26.60 21.52
N VAL A 438 -14.44 25.53 20.96
CA VAL A 438 -15.23 24.42 20.39
C VAL A 438 -15.76 23.46 21.45
N SER A 439 -15.14 23.38 22.65
CA SER A 439 -15.49 22.34 23.64
C SER A 439 -16.92 22.44 24.21
N SER A 440 -17.74 23.34 23.67
CA SER A 440 -19.08 23.71 24.22
C SER A 440 -20.34 23.26 23.46
N ASN A 441 -20.30 22.60 22.24
CA ASN A 441 -21.52 22.37 21.40
C ASN A 441 -21.62 21.05 20.56
N LEU A 442 -22.70 20.20 20.40
CA LEU A 442 -23.14 19.35 19.25
C LEU A 442 -23.75 17.91 19.28
N GLN A 443 -24.30 17.22 18.15
CA GLN A 443 -24.72 15.73 17.93
C GLN A 443 -25.30 15.22 16.55
N SER A 444 -25.48 13.98 15.94
CA SER A 444 -25.39 12.59 15.38
C SER A 444 -26.26 12.04 14.19
N GLU A 445 -26.14 10.83 13.44
CA GLU A 445 -26.56 9.35 13.31
C GLU A 445 -26.56 8.50 11.95
N SER A 446 -26.95 7.13 11.62
CA SER A 446 -26.52 5.81 11.07
C SER A 446 -27.23 4.80 10.05
N LYS A 447 -26.65 3.57 9.34
CA LYS A 447 -26.80 2.06 9.08
C LYS A 447 -26.83 1.28 7.70
N LYS A 448 -26.58 -0.07 7.31
CA LYS A 448 -26.31 -1.53 7.19
C LYS A 448 -26.59 -2.42 5.89
N ASP A 449 -26.16 -3.69 5.42
CA ASP A 449 -25.69 -5.11 5.48
C ASP A 449 -25.89 -6.16 4.27
N SER A 450 -25.26 -7.35 3.92
CA SER A 450 -24.51 -8.56 3.48
C SER A 450 -24.89 -9.83 2.57
N SER A 451 -23.99 -10.82 1.84
CA SER A 451 -23.56 -12.28 1.59
C SER A 451 -23.47 -13.11 0.23
N LYS A 452 -22.84 -14.28 -0.27
CA LYS A 452 -21.86 -15.33 -0.69
C LYS A 452 -22.07 -16.33 -1.93
N PRO A 453 -21.18 -17.39 -2.39
CA PRO A 453 -20.21 -17.61 -3.51
C PRO A 453 -20.14 -18.87 -4.48
N LYS A 454 -19.07 -19.07 -5.50
CA LYS A 454 -18.48 -20.27 -6.18
C LYS A 454 -17.51 -20.03 -7.39
N GLU A 455 -16.74 -21.03 -7.92
CA GLU A 455 -15.56 -20.86 -8.79
C GLU A 455 -15.52 -21.51 -10.21
N GLU A 456 -15.09 -20.85 -11.25
CA GLU A 456 -14.30 -21.08 -12.49
C GLU A 456 -14.59 -20.04 -13.59
N VAL A 457 -13.61 -19.76 -14.52
CA VAL A 457 -13.80 -18.65 -15.48
C VAL A 457 -14.70 -19.05 -16.64
N PHE A 458 -15.90 -18.53 -16.64
CA PHE A 458 -16.85 -18.59 -17.74
C PHE A 458 -16.76 -17.32 -18.60
N LYS A 459 -16.81 -17.46 -19.95
CA LYS A 459 -16.84 -16.32 -20.87
C LYS A 459 -18.09 -16.36 -21.74
N THR A 460 -18.76 -15.22 -21.87
CA THR A 460 -19.83 -15.03 -22.84
C THR A 460 -19.78 -13.61 -23.43
N LYS A 461 -20.38 -13.44 -24.62
CA LYS A 461 -20.58 -12.12 -25.22
C LYS A 461 -22.08 -11.84 -25.27
N LEU A 462 -22.51 -10.73 -24.75
CA LEU A 462 -23.91 -10.30 -24.76
C LEU A 462 -24.29 -9.78 -26.15
N GLU A 463 -25.60 -9.73 -26.44
CA GLU A 463 -26.13 -9.29 -27.74
C GLU A 463 -25.72 -7.84 -28.11
N ASN A 464 -25.57 -6.97 -27.10
CA ASN A 464 -25.11 -5.58 -27.26
C ASN A 464 -23.58 -5.43 -27.40
N GLY A 465 -22.84 -6.51 -27.35
CA GLY A 465 -21.40 -6.53 -27.59
C GLY A 465 -20.51 -6.60 -26.35
N ILE A 466 -21.06 -6.51 -25.13
CA ILE A 466 -20.32 -6.63 -23.86
C ILE A 466 -19.69 -8.02 -23.76
N THR A 467 -18.41 -8.10 -23.42
CA THR A 467 -17.76 -9.35 -23.03
C THR A 467 -17.86 -9.52 -21.52
N LEU A 468 -18.46 -10.64 -21.08
CA LEU A 468 -18.55 -11.00 -19.68
C LEU A 468 -17.65 -12.19 -19.36
N LEU A 469 -16.85 -12.05 -18.31
CA LEU A 469 -16.00 -13.08 -17.75
C LEU A 469 -16.43 -13.36 -16.30
N VAL A 470 -16.57 -14.61 -15.92
CA VAL A 470 -16.89 -14.99 -14.54
C VAL A 470 -15.92 -16.06 -14.07
N LYS A 471 -15.27 -15.83 -12.94
CA LYS A 471 -14.40 -16.79 -12.28
C LYS A 471 -14.91 -17.06 -10.87
N GLU A 472 -15.51 -18.21 -10.67
CA GLU A 472 -16.00 -18.65 -9.37
C GLU A 472 -14.81 -19.05 -8.45
N ASN A 473 -14.77 -18.53 -7.20
CA ASN A 473 -13.80 -18.84 -6.16
C ASN A 473 -14.44 -18.78 -4.77
N HIS A 474 -14.61 -19.94 -4.14
CA HIS A 474 -15.35 -20.10 -2.89
C HIS A 474 -14.50 -20.16 -1.62
N ALA A 475 -13.24 -19.82 -1.71
CA ALA A 475 -12.31 -19.90 -0.57
C ALA A 475 -12.66 -18.90 0.55
N VAL A 476 -13.14 -17.72 0.16
CA VAL A 476 -13.57 -16.64 1.07
C VAL A 476 -14.86 -15.99 0.56
N PRO A 477 -15.73 -15.47 1.45
CA PRO A 477 -17.05 -14.96 1.09
C PRO A 477 -17.05 -13.57 0.46
N ILE A 478 -16.18 -13.36 -0.51
CA ILE A 478 -15.92 -12.09 -1.18
C ILE A 478 -16.07 -12.27 -2.68
N PHE A 479 -16.60 -11.25 -3.37
CA PHE A 479 -16.47 -11.14 -4.81
C PHE A 479 -15.92 -9.77 -5.21
N ALA A 480 -15.25 -9.75 -6.33
CA ALA A 480 -14.83 -8.53 -7.00
C ALA A 480 -15.41 -8.48 -8.42
N ALA A 481 -15.88 -7.33 -8.85
CA ALA A 481 -16.28 -7.09 -10.23
C ALA A 481 -15.54 -5.89 -10.81
N ARG A 482 -15.14 -6.00 -12.06
CA ARG A 482 -14.42 -4.95 -12.78
C ARG A 482 -15.03 -4.75 -14.17
N ALA A 483 -15.41 -3.50 -14.46
CA ALA A 483 -15.78 -3.05 -15.79
C ALA A 483 -14.63 -2.25 -16.38
N VAL A 484 -14.14 -2.63 -17.55
CA VAL A 484 -12.98 -2.01 -18.20
C VAL A 484 -13.33 -1.59 -19.61
N PHE A 485 -12.98 -0.33 -19.96
CA PHE A 485 -13.10 0.26 -21.28
C PHE A 485 -11.72 0.69 -21.79
N LEU A 486 -11.43 0.52 -23.07
CA LEU A 486 -10.28 1.15 -23.71
C LEU A 486 -10.49 2.65 -23.78
N ALA A 487 -9.73 3.39 -23.00
CA ALA A 487 -9.72 4.84 -22.90
C ALA A 487 -8.40 5.29 -22.25
N GLY A 488 -8.45 6.28 -21.33
CA GLY A 488 -7.28 6.72 -20.57
C GLY A 488 -6.40 7.70 -21.37
N VAL A 489 -5.23 7.97 -20.82
CA VAL A 489 -4.27 8.96 -21.36
C VAL A 489 -3.95 8.72 -22.84
N ARG A 490 -3.98 7.48 -23.29
CA ARG A 490 -3.76 7.08 -24.69
C ARG A 490 -4.62 7.87 -25.69
N PHE A 491 -5.81 8.29 -25.31
CA PHE A 491 -6.75 9.05 -26.12
C PHE A 491 -6.85 10.53 -25.74
N GLU A 492 -5.92 11.00 -24.91
CA GLU A 492 -5.83 12.41 -24.50
C GLU A 492 -4.82 13.18 -25.35
N ASN A 493 -4.88 14.49 -25.25
CA ASN A 493 -3.99 15.44 -25.92
C ASN A 493 -3.82 16.71 -25.07
N GLU A 494 -3.04 17.70 -25.55
CA GLU A 494 -2.75 18.95 -24.83
C GLU A 494 -3.99 19.74 -24.35
N LYS A 495 -5.18 19.50 -24.93
CA LYS A 495 -6.41 20.25 -24.61
C LYS A 495 -7.35 19.51 -23.67
N ASN A 496 -7.14 18.22 -23.44
CA ASN A 496 -8.02 17.42 -22.62
C ASN A 496 -7.27 16.43 -21.70
N ASN A 497 -5.97 16.63 -21.47
CA ASN A 497 -5.20 15.79 -20.56
C ASN A 497 -5.74 15.86 -19.13
N GLY A 498 -6.03 14.72 -18.54
CA GLY A 498 -6.66 14.55 -17.24
C GLY A 498 -8.17 14.27 -17.30
N ILE A 499 -8.78 14.29 -18.49
CA ILE A 499 -10.22 14.06 -18.62
C ILE A 499 -10.63 12.64 -18.24
N SER A 500 -9.77 11.64 -18.49
CA SER A 500 -10.02 10.27 -18.07
C SER A 500 -9.99 10.15 -16.55
N ASN A 501 -9.10 10.86 -15.90
CA ASN A 501 -8.97 10.85 -14.45
C ASN A 501 -10.19 11.45 -13.77
N ILE A 502 -10.58 12.67 -14.13
CA ILE A 502 -11.79 13.30 -13.57
C ILE A 502 -13.06 12.51 -13.93
N LEU A 503 -13.14 11.91 -15.12
CA LEU A 503 -14.28 11.06 -15.49
C LEU A 503 -14.36 9.81 -14.62
N SER A 504 -13.23 9.15 -14.32
CA SER A 504 -13.22 7.98 -13.42
C SER A 504 -13.74 8.32 -12.03
N ASP A 505 -13.31 9.45 -11.48
CA ASP A 505 -13.80 9.96 -10.19
C ASP A 505 -15.32 10.20 -10.22
N MET A 506 -15.84 10.70 -11.34
CA MET A 506 -17.25 11.03 -11.48
C MET A 506 -18.21 9.85 -11.57
N PHE A 507 -17.73 8.62 -11.78
CA PHE A 507 -18.59 7.44 -11.77
C PHE A 507 -19.31 7.26 -10.42
N THR A 508 -18.61 7.53 -9.32
CA THR A 508 -19.17 7.36 -7.96
C THR A 508 -19.73 8.67 -7.37
N ARG A 509 -19.74 9.76 -8.15
CA ARG A 509 -20.15 11.11 -7.70
C ARG A 509 -21.60 11.46 -8.02
N GLY A 510 -22.44 10.49 -8.31
CA GLY A 510 -23.88 10.63 -8.52
C GLY A 510 -24.37 10.09 -9.85
N THR A 511 -25.54 9.48 -9.78
CA THR A 511 -26.32 8.95 -10.93
C THR A 511 -27.61 9.72 -11.11
N ASP A 512 -28.44 9.32 -12.09
CA ASP A 512 -29.78 9.86 -12.26
C ASP A 512 -30.73 9.52 -11.09
N THR A 513 -30.39 8.49 -10.29
CA THR A 513 -31.22 7.95 -9.20
C THR A 513 -30.60 8.06 -7.81
N ARG A 514 -29.27 8.29 -7.71
CA ARG A 514 -28.51 8.35 -6.46
C ARG A 514 -27.61 9.57 -6.43
N SER A 515 -27.60 10.29 -5.31
CA SER A 515 -26.54 11.29 -5.05
C SER A 515 -25.19 10.60 -4.75
N ALA A 516 -24.09 11.36 -4.72
CA ALA A 516 -22.79 10.86 -4.26
C ALA A 516 -22.86 10.30 -2.84
N GLU A 517 -23.61 10.97 -1.95
CA GLU A 517 -23.83 10.53 -0.57
C GLU A 517 -24.64 9.22 -0.53
N ASP A 518 -25.68 9.07 -1.37
CA ASP A 518 -26.47 7.84 -1.42
C ASP A 518 -25.60 6.66 -1.85
N ILE A 519 -24.74 6.85 -2.87
CA ILE A 519 -23.80 5.82 -3.35
C ILE A 519 -22.85 5.41 -2.22
N ALA A 520 -22.20 6.37 -1.59
CA ALA A 520 -21.25 6.11 -0.49
C ALA A 520 -21.96 5.38 0.66
N VAL A 521 -23.11 5.89 1.08
CA VAL A 521 -23.88 5.30 2.17
C VAL A 521 -24.39 3.89 1.85
N GLU A 522 -24.87 3.64 0.62
CA GLU A 522 -25.32 2.31 0.21
C GLU A 522 -24.15 1.33 0.15
N ILE A 523 -23.06 1.68 -0.51
CA ILE A 523 -21.85 0.83 -0.67
C ILE A 523 -21.23 0.51 0.70
N GLU A 524 -20.97 1.51 1.53
CA GLU A 524 -20.37 1.30 2.85
C GLU A 524 -21.29 0.51 3.79
N SER A 525 -22.62 0.66 3.65
CA SER A 525 -23.56 -0.18 4.42
C SER A 525 -23.58 -1.64 3.97
N LEU A 526 -22.97 -1.96 2.85
CA LEU A 526 -22.76 -3.32 2.35
C LEU A 526 -21.35 -3.85 2.69
N ALA A 527 -20.54 -3.09 3.45
CA ALA A 527 -19.11 -3.31 3.60
C ALA A 527 -18.45 -3.61 2.24
N ALA A 528 -18.80 -2.81 1.25
CA ALA A 528 -18.30 -2.88 -0.10
C ALA A 528 -17.43 -1.65 -0.39
N GLU A 529 -16.51 -1.80 -1.32
CA GLU A 529 -15.73 -0.71 -1.90
C GLU A 529 -16.10 -0.59 -3.38
N ILE A 530 -16.31 0.63 -3.86
CA ILE A 530 -16.53 0.91 -5.27
C ILE A 530 -15.72 2.13 -5.67
N ASP A 531 -14.90 1.99 -6.72
CA ASP A 531 -14.06 3.06 -7.21
C ASP A 531 -14.06 3.11 -8.74
N GLY A 532 -14.00 4.34 -9.26
CA GLY A 532 -13.59 4.57 -10.62
C GLY A 532 -12.07 4.55 -10.74
N PHE A 533 -11.55 3.98 -11.81
CA PHE A 533 -10.11 4.01 -12.09
C PHE A 533 -9.82 4.52 -13.50
N SER A 534 -8.70 5.18 -13.67
CA SER A 534 -8.16 5.54 -14.98
C SER A 534 -6.67 5.29 -15.03
N GLY A 535 -6.20 4.88 -16.21
CA GLY A 535 -4.79 4.61 -16.44
C GLY A 535 -4.33 5.14 -17.82
N ARG A 536 -3.25 4.57 -18.31
CA ARG A 536 -2.73 4.96 -19.63
C ARG A 536 -3.60 4.44 -20.78
N ASN A 537 -4.16 3.23 -20.66
CA ASN A 537 -4.85 2.51 -21.74
C ASN A 537 -6.34 2.27 -21.47
N SER A 538 -6.79 2.43 -20.25
CA SER A 538 -8.15 2.06 -19.85
C SER A 538 -8.72 2.99 -18.78
N ILE A 539 -10.06 2.96 -18.71
CA ILE A 539 -10.86 3.56 -17.65
C ILE A 539 -11.91 2.54 -17.23
N GLY A 540 -12.42 2.64 -16.03
CA GLY A 540 -13.48 1.74 -15.60
C GLY A 540 -13.92 1.93 -14.16
N VAL A 541 -14.67 0.93 -13.69
CA VAL A 541 -15.16 0.85 -12.31
C VAL A 541 -14.77 -0.51 -11.75
N VAL A 542 -14.33 -0.54 -10.51
CA VAL A 542 -14.09 -1.73 -9.72
C VAL A 542 -15.02 -1.71 -8.50
N VAL A 543 -15.50 -2.88 -8.13
CA VAL A 543 -16.24 -3.07 -6.89
C VAL A 543 -15.79 -4.36 -6.23
N GLU A 544 -15.65 -4.32 -4.91
CA GLU A 544 -15.38 -5.48 -4.08
C GLU A 544 -16.37 -5.51 -2.92
N SER A 545 -16.92 -6.68 -2.60
CA SER A 545 -17.96 -6.80 -1.58
C SER A 545 -18.06 -8.22 -1.04
N LEU A 546 -18.68 -8.35 0.13
CA LEU A 546 -19.16 -9.63 0.64
C LEU A 546 -20.22 -10.20 -0.31
N SER A 547 -20.13 -11.49 -0.63
CA SER A 547 -21.02 -12.14 -1.62
C SER A 547 -22.47 -12.21 -1.20
N LYS A 548 -22.76 -12.10 0.11
CA LYS A 548 -24.12 -11.94 0.63
C LYS A 548 -24.80 -10.64 0.16
N ASN A 549 -24.05 -9.64 -0.36
CA ASN A 549 -24.52 -8.36 -0.85
C ASN A 549 -24.59 -8.26 -2.37
N TYR A 550 -24.25 -9.33 -3.09
CA TYR A 550 -24.04 -9.35 -4.53
C TYR A 550 -25.08 -8.53 -5.32
N ASP A 551 -26.38 -8.81 -5.11
CA ASP A 551 -27.44 -8.21 -5.93
C ASP A 551 -27.54 -6.68 -5.76
N LYS A 552 -27.39 -6.18 -4.51
CA LYS A 552 -27.40 -4.74 -4.23
C LYS A 552 -26.14 -4.06 -4.73
N THR A 553 -25.00 -4.70 -4.51
CA THR A 553 -23.70 -4.16 -4.96
C THR A 553 -23.65 -4.07 -6.48
N MET A 554 -24.13 -5.10 -7.19
CA MET A 554 -24.17 -5.11 -8.64
C MET A 554 -25.20 -4.14 -9.23
N ASP A 555 -26.28 -3.82 -8.52
CA ASP A 555 -27.21 -2.77 -8.90
C ASP A 555 -26.55 -1.39 -8.88
N ILE A 556 -25.80 -1.09 -7.82
CA ILE A 556 -25.04 0.16 -7.71
C ILE A 556 -23.92 0.21 -8.75
N PHE A 557 -23.16 -0.89 -8.90
CA PHE A 557 -22.10 -1.01 -9.89
C PHE A 557 -22.59 -0.73 -11.32
N ALA A 558 -23.75 -1.26 -11.69
CA ALA A 558 -24.35 -1.01 -12.97
C ALA A 558 -24.83 0.44 -13.12
N ASP A 559 -25.48 0.99 -12.07
CA ASP A 559 -26.02 2.35 -12.09
C ASP A 559 -24.94 3.41 -12.26
N VAL A 560 -23.81 3.31 -11.54
CA VAL A 560 -22.70 4.27 -11.66
C VAL A 560 -22.01 4.22 -13.03
N ILE A 561 -22.03 3.07 -13.70
CA ILE A 561 -21.47 2.92 -15.05
C ILE A 561 -22.42 3.48 -16.11
N LEU A 562 -23.71 3.20 -15.98
CA LEU A 562 -24.70 3.44 -17.03
C LEU A 562 -25.35 4.82 -16.97
N ASN A 563 -25.52 5.37 -15.77
CA ASN A 563 -26.35 6.56 -15.52
C ASN A 563 -25.63 7.68 -14.76
N PRO A 564 -24.31 7.94 -14.97
CA PRO A 564 -23.65 9.02 -14.25
C PRO A 564 -24.25 10.37 -14.64
N SER A 565 -24.69 11.15 -13.65
CA SER A 565 -25.41 12.43 -13.86
C SER A 565 -24.49 13.64 -13.99
N PHE A 566 -23.21 13.48 -13.64
CA PHE A 566 -22.20 14.56 -13.67
C PHE A 566 -22.67 15.85 -12.98
N PRO A 567 -23.01 15.84 -11.68
CA PRO A 567 -23.45 17.04 -10.98
C PRO A 567 -22.37 18.10 -10.98
N VAL A 568 -22.73 19.34 -11.29
CA VAL A 568 -21.73 20.45 -11.39
C VAL A 568 -20.97 20.64 -10.09
N GLN A 569 -21.65 20.52 -8.94
CA GLN A 569 -21.00 20.63 -7.62
C GLN A 569 -19.95 19.53 -7.39
N GLU A 570 -20.22 18.31 -7.83
CA GLU A 570 -19.28 17.20 -7.72
C GLU A 570 -18.10 17.35 -8.69
N ILE A 571 -18.33 17.86 -9.89
CA ILE A 571 -17.24 18.24 -10.82
C ILE A 571 -16.31 19.26 -10.17
N GLU A 572 -16.86 20.27 -9.50
CA GLU A 572 -16.06 21.28 -8.79
C GLU A 572 -15.29 20.68 -7.60
N ARG A 573 -15.85 19.69 -6.91
CA ARG A 573 -15.15 18.95 -5.84
C ARG A 573 -14.03 18.11 -6.40
N ALA A 574 -14.31 17.24 -7.37
CA ALA A 574 -13.30 16.40 -8.03
C ALA A 574 -12.15 17.25 -8.61
N ARG A 575 -12.48 18.39 -9.25
CA ARG A 575 -11.47 19.33 -9.75
C ARG A 575 -10.54 19.81 -8.63
N ARG A 576 -11.08 20.28 -7.49
CA ARG A 576 -10.25 20.73 -6.35
C ARG A 576 -9.34 19.61 -5.82
N GLU A 577 -9.85 18.39 -5.71
CA GLU A 577 -9.11 17.23 -5.23
C GLU A 577 -7.98 16.84 -6.20
N ILE A 578 -8.26 16.85 -7.50
CA ILE A 578 -7.26 16.58 -8.54
C ILE A 578 -6.17 17.65 -8.54
N LEU A 579 -6.54 18.94 -8.47
CA LEU A 579 -5.57 20.03 -8.39
C LEU A 579 -4.71 19.96 -7.13
N ALA A 580 -5.30 19.61 -5.99
CA ALA A 580 -4.56 19.35 -4.77
C ALA A 580 -3.60 18.13 -4.93
N SER A 581 -4.04 17.10 -5.65
CA SER A 581 -3.20 15.91 -5.92
C SER A 581 -2.05 16.25 -6.88
N ILE A 582 -2.27 17.10 -7.88
CA ILE A 582 -1.20 17.60 -8.77
C ILE A 582 -0.16 18.40 -7.95
N ASN A 583 -0.62 19.23 -7.01
CA ASN A 583 0.28 19.99 -6.13
C ASN A 583 1.11 19.05 -5.23
N ARG A 584 0.46 18.08 -4.55
CA ARG A 584 1.18 17.08 -3.74
C ARG A 584 2.18 16.26 -4.55
N GLN A 585 1.84 15.97 -5.81
CA GLN A 585 2.76 15.28 -6.71
C GLN A 585 4.04 16.10 -6.96
N GLY A 586 3.92 17.45 -7.04
CA GLY A 586 5.06 18.37 -7.12
C GLY A 586 5.95 18.34 -5.88
N ASP A 587 5.40 17.99 -4.69
CA ASP A 587 6.18 17.83 -3.46
C ASP A 587 6.92 16.48 -3.37
N ASN A 588 6.54 15.51 -4.21
CA ASN A 588 7.18 14.19 -4.27
C ASN A 588 8.27 14.17 -5.37
N PRO A 589 9.57 14.17 -4.99
CA PRO A 589 10.66 14.28 -5.97
C PRO A 589 10.74 13.07 -6.91
N ILE A 590 10.40 11.86 -6.43
CA ILE A 590 10.41 10.64 -7.25
C ILE A 590 9.35 10.75 -8.36
N ARG A 591 8.14 11.18 -8.01
CA ARG A 591 7.06 11.34 -8.98
C ARG A 591 7.36 12.43 -10.00
N THR A 592 7.92 13.55 -9.55
CA THR A 592 8.37 14.64 -10.43
C THR A 592 9.44 14.14 -11.41
N ALA A 593 10.40 13.36 -10.93
CA ALA A 593 11.45 12.77 -11.77
C ALA A 593 10.86 11.80 -12.82
N ILE A 594 9.91 10.93 -12.44
CA ILE A 594 9.23 10.00 -13.35
C ILE A 594 8.43 10.76 -14.42
N ASN A 595 7.65 11.77 -14.05
CA ASN A 595 6.85 12.55 -14.99
C ASN A 595 7.74 13.32 -15.98
N THR A 596 8.84 13.89 -15.50
CA THR A 596 9.84 14.54 -16.34
C THR A 596 10.50 13.54 -17.28
N PHE A 597 10.85 12.34 -16.80
CA PHE A 597 11.40 11.28 -17.63
C PHE A 597 10.45 10.88 -18.76
N LEU A 598 9.18 10.64 -18.44
CA LEU A 598 8.19 10.23 -19.44
C LEU A 598 7.94 11.32 -20.50
N SER A 599 7.84 12.59 -20.08
CA SER A 599 7.68 13.70 -21.01
C SER A 599 8.94 13.97 -21.86
N THR A 600 10.11 13.52 -21.43
CA THR A 600 11.37 13.57 -22.19
C THR A 600 11.53 12.37 -23.13
N LEU A 601 11.06 11.20 -22.69
CA LEU A 601 11.13 9.94 -23.47
C LEU A 601 10.14 9.96 -24.62
N TYR A 602 8.87 10.30 -24.35
CA TYR A 602 7.81 10.36 -25.36
C TYR A 602 7.67 11.78 -25.90
N ILE A 603 7.94 11.98 -27.16
CA ILE A 603 7.84 13.31 -27.81
C ILE A 603 6.47 13.55 -28.41
N LYS A 604 5.85 12.50 -28.99
CA LYS A 604 4.58 12.59 -29.72
C LYS A 604 3.48 11.75 -29.09
N HIS A 605 3.83 10.60 -28.53
CA HIS A 605 2.87 9.68 -28.01
C HIS A 605 2.19 10.23 -26.74
N PRO A 606 0.88 10.00 -26.52
CA PRO A 606 0.16 10.49 -25.34
C PRO A 606 0.72 10.00 -23.99
N TYR A 607 1.48 8.91 -23.95
CA TYR A 607 2.12 8.44 -22.70
C TYR A 607 3.08 9.46 -22.08
N ARG A 608 3.41 10.55 -22.77
CA ARG A 608 4.14 11.70 -22.20
C ARG A 608 3.34 12.51 -21.19
N PHE A 609 2.02 12.34 -21.16
CA PHE A 609 1.15 13.09 -20.27
C PHE A 609 1.04 12.41 -18.90
N ASP A 610 0.90 13.23 -17.87
CA ASP A 610 0.53 12.76 -16.53
C ASP A 610 -0.93 12.27 -16.53
N THR A 611 -1.19 11.20 -15.77
CA THR A 611 -2.53 10.65 -15.62
C THR A 611 -3.48 11.58 -14.85
N LEU A 612 -2.96 12.42 -13.95
CA LEU A 612 -3.78 13.42 -13.24
C LEU A 612 -4.19 14.60 -14.15
N GLY A 613 -3.43 14.82 -15.22
CA GLY A 613 -3.65 15.94 -16.11
C GLY A 613 -2.76 17.15 -15.82
N LYS A 614 -2.91 18.18 -16.65
CA LYS A 614 -2.24 19.48 -16.48
C LYS A 614 -3.17 20.43 -15.75
N THR A 615 -2.63 21.21 -14.81
CA THR A 615 -3.38 22.20 -14.00
C THR A 615 -4.28 23.06 -14.88
N GLU A 616 -3.73 23.71 -15.92
CA GLU A 616 -4.43 24.65 -16.78
C GLU A 616 -5.55 23.99 -17.61
N VAL A 617 -5.50 22.67 -17.78
CA VAL A 617 -6.53 21.92 -18.50
C VAL A 617 -7.61 21.45 -17.54
N VAL A 618 -7.21 20.89 -16.38
CA VAL A 618 -8.13 20.40 -15.35
C VAL A 618 -9.01 21.53 -14.79
N GLU A 619 -8.45 22.72 -14.60
CA GLU A 619 -9.19 23.92 -14.15
C GLU A 619 -10.40 24.27 -15.04
N ASN A 620 -10.36 23.89 -16.32
CA ASN A 620 -11.34 24.32 -17.32
C ASN A 620 -12.33 23.23 -17.74
N PHE A 621 -12.25 22.01 -17.23
CA PHE A 621 -13.24 20.97 -17.54
C PHE A 621 -14.65 21.35 -17.06
N ASN A 622 -15.62 21.04 -17.87
CA ASN A 622 -17.03 21.25 -17.56
C ASN A 622 -17.85 19.97 -17.85
N LYS A 623 -19.11 19.97 -17.44
CA LYS A 623 -20.03 18.83 -17.63
C LYS A 623 -20.09 18.36 -19.10
N GLN A 624 -20.10 19.24 -20.06
CA GLN A 624 -20.20 18.91 -21.48
C GLN A 624 -18.97 18.18 -22.00
N ASP A 625 -17.78 18.53 -21.49
CA ASP A 625 -16.53 17.84 -21.83
C ASP A 625 -16.56 16.39 -21.34
N LEU A 626 -16.99 16.17 -20.10
CA LEU A 626 -17.13 14.84 -19.48
C LEU A 626 -18.19 14.01 -20.23
N GLU A 627 -19.39 14.55 -20.47
CA GLU A 627 -20.45 13.86 -21.22
C GLU A 627 -19.99 13.47 -22.63
N LYS A 628 -19.24 14.34 -23.31
CA LYS A 628 -18.73 14.07 -24.65
C LYS A 628 -17.70 12.93 -24.64
N PHE A 629 -16.80 12.92 -23.64
CA PHE A 629 -15.79 11.89 -23.50
C PHE A 629 -16.45 10.56 -23.09
N TYR A 630 -17.36 10.58 -22.11
CA TYR A 630 -18.17 9.44 -21.69
C TYR A 630 -18.91 8.81 -22.89
N LYS A 631 -19.73 9.58 -23.62
CA LYS A 631 -20.50 9.09 -24.79
C LYS A 631 -19.61 8.52 -25.89
N LYS A 632 -18.35 8.94 -25.96
CA LYS A 632 -17.42 8.48 -26.98
C LYS A 632 -16.77 7.14 -26.65
N TYR A 633 -16.38 6.93 -25.39
CA TYR A 633 -15.56 5.78 -25.00
C TYR A 633 -16.29 4.76 -24.14
N ILE A 634 -17.29 5.17 -23.37
CA ILE A 634 -18.12 4.26 -22.56
C ILE A 634 -19.23 3.70 -23.46
N ASN A 635 -18.94 2.52 -24.02
CA ASN A 635 -19.71 1.89 -25.09
C ASN A 635 -19.74 0.39 -24.87
N PRO A 636 -20.87 -0.32 -25.07
CA PRO A 636 -20.96 -1.76 -24.82
C PRO A 636 -19.98 -2.59 -25.66
N GLN A 637 -19.64 -2.13 -26.88
CA GLN A 637 -18.67 -2.83 -27.73
C GLN A 637 -17.21 -2.67 -27.25
N ASN A 638 -16.97 -1.74 -26.30
CA ASN A 638 -15.70 -1.42 -25.68
C ASN A 638 -15.65 -1.87 -24.20
N LEU A 639 -16.56 -2.75 -23.79
CA LEU A 639 -16.70 -3.12 -22.39
C LEU A 639 -16.36 -4.60 -22.18
N VAL A 640 -15.42 -4.83 -21.28
CA VAL A 640 -15.21 -6.13 -20.64
C VAL A 640 -15.63 -6.01 -19.17
N ILE A 641 -16.54 -6.88 -18.74
CA ILE A 641 -16.89 -7.05 -17.33
C ILE A 641 -16.31 -8.38 -16.87
N ALA A 642 -15.49 -8.33 -15.81
CA ALA A 642 -15.00 -9.54 -15.14
C ALA A 642 -15.52 -9.58 -13.70
N VAL A 643 -16.02 -10.74 -13.28
CA VAL A 643 -16.45 -11.00 -11.91
C VAL A 643 -15.69 -12.21 -11.40
N ALA A 644 -15.00 -12.07 -10.29
CA ALA A 644 -14.27 -13.17 -9.64
C ALA A 644 -14.65 -13.26 -8.17
N GLY A 645 -14.67 -14.45 -7.63
CA GLY A 645 -14.95 -14.71 -6.21
C GLY A 645 -16.18 -15.57 -5.97
N ASP A 646 -16.71 -15.45 -4.79
CA ASP A 646 -17.78 -16.23 -4.23
C ASP A 646 -19.15 -15.87 -4.86
N VAL A 647 -19.33 -16.24 -6.12
CA VAL A 647 -20.50 -15.98 -6.96
C VAL A 647 -20.92 -17.23 -7.74
N ASP A 648 -22.18 -17.29 -8.15
CA ASP A 648 -22.70 -18.30 -9.08
C ASP A 648 -22.73 -17.73 -10.50
N THR A 649 -22.17 -18.45 -11.46
CA THR A 649 -22.04 -17.98 -12.86
C THR A 649 -23.39 -17.68 -13.50
N GLU A 650 -24.42 -18.51 -13.29
CA GLU A 650 -25.74 -18.29 -13.87
C GLU A 650 -26.39 -17.03 -13.29
N ARG A 651 -26.24 -16.83 -11.98
CA ARG A 651 -26.67 -15.60 -11.28
C ARG A 651 -25.97 -14.36 -11.80
N VAL A 652 -24.65 -14.42 -12.00
CA VAL A 652 -23.87 -13.30 -12.57
C VAL A 652 -24.34 -12.98 -13.97
N VAL A 653 -24.47 -13.98 -14.85
CA VAL A 653 -24.95 -13.79 -16.23
C VAL A 653 -26.36 -13.17 -16.25
N ALA A 654 -27.26 -13.66 -15.38
CA ALA A 654 -28.63 -13.13 -15.27
C ALA A 654 -28.61 -11.66 -14.77
N SER A 655 -27.80 -11.36 -13.77
CA SER A 655 -27.62 -10.02 -13.19
C SER A 655 -27.10 -9.04 -14.24
N ILE A 656 -26.01 -9.38 -14.93
CA ILE A 656 -25.42 -8.51 -15.97
C ILE A 656 -26.39 -8.31 -17.13
N LYS A 657 -27.08 -9.35 -17.58
CA LYS A 657 -28.13 -9.21 -18.61
C LYS A 657 -29.26 -8.29 -18.14
N LYS A 658 -29.72 -8.42 -16.90
CA LYS A 658 -30.76 -7.57 -16.33
C LYS A 658 -30.39 -6.10 -16.34
N HIS A 659 -29.18 -5.77 -15.89
CA HIS A 659 -28.76 -4.37 -15.71
C HIS A 659 -28.24 -3.73 -16.99
N PHE A 660 -27.54 -4.48 -17.86
CA PHE A 660 -26.86 -3.94 -19.03
C PHE A 660 -27.57 -4.18 -20.37
N SER A 661 -28.71 -4.89 -20.41
CA SER A 661 -29.43 -5.15 -21.69
C SER A 661 -29.87 -3.86 -22.40
N GLY A 662 -30.18 -2.82 -21.67
CA GLY A 662 -30.53 -1.49 -22.21
C GLY A 662 -29.32 -0.64 -22.65
N PHE A 663 -28.10 -1.08 -22.36
CA PHE A 663 -26.90 -0.35 -22.75
C PHE A 663 -26.57 -0.56 -24.21
N ASN A 664 -26.99 0.40 -25.04
CA ASN A 664 -26.80 0.40 -26.48
C ASN A 664 -25.82 1.47 -26.90
N GLY A 665 -25.03 1.23 -27.91
CA GLY A 665 -24.03 2.15 -28.45
C GLY A 665 -23.97 2.12 -29.98
N ALA A 666 -23.57 3.25 -30.58
CA ALA A 666 -23.25 3.27 -31.98
C ALA A 666 -21.98 2.45 -32.26
N GLU A 667 -21.75 2.06 -33.53
CA GLU A 667 -20.50 1.38 -33.92
C GLU A 667 -19.29 2.17 -33.46
N LEU A 668 -18.46 1.57 -32.61
CA LEU A 668 -17.30 2.22 -32.02
C LEU A 668 -16.07 2.08 -32.93
N LYS A 669 -15.53 3.23 -33.36
CA LYS A 669 -14.24 3.30 -34.06
C LYS A 669 -13.23 4.02 -33.19
N LEU A 670 -12.39 3.25 -32.50
CA LEU A 670 -11.29 3.81 -31.71
C LEU A 670 -10.21 4.39 -32.63
N PRO A 671 -9.66 5.58 -32.32
CA PRO A 671 -8.58 6.14 -33.11
C PRO A 671 -7.32 5.27 -33.03
N LYS A 672 -6.65 5.10 -34.16
CA LYS A 672 -5.34 4.47 -34.20
C LYS A 672 -4.29 5.43 -33.67
N ILE A 673 -3.56 5.00 -32.66
CA ILE A 673 -2.46 5.79 -32.08
C ILE A 673 -1.15 5.36 -32.77
N SER A 674 -0.34 6.35 -33.14
CA SER A 674 0.97 6.10 -33.72
C SER A 674 2.01 5.80 -32.64
N ALA A 675 2.77 4.74 -32.79
CA ALA A 675 3.85 4.39 -31.88
C ALA A 675 4.90 5.51 -31.80
N GLU A 676 5.45 5.75 -30.62
CA GLU A 676 6.63 6.60 -30.43
C GLU A 676 7.84 5.95 -31.14
N GLN A 677 8.70 6.81 -31.71
CA GLN A 677 9.92 6.34 -32.33
C GLN A 677 11.10 6.34 -31.35
N PRO A 678 12.00 5.37 -31.43
CA PRO A 678 13.23 5.40 -30.63
C PRO A 678 13.97 6.73 -30.75
N ALA A 679 14.66 7.12 -29.68
CA ALA A 679 15.49 8.32 -29.71
C ALA A 679 16.57 8.18 -30.79
N ASP A 680 16.90 9.28 -31.47
CA ASP A 680 17.98 9.39 -32.43
C ASP A 680 19.31 9.85 -31.79
N SER A 681 19.23 10.39 -30.58
CA SER A 681 20.37 10.86 -29.77
C SER A 681 20.01 10.80 -28.28
N ILE A 682 20.96 11.08 -27.40
CA ILE A 682 20.69 11.19 -25.96
C ILE A 682 19.72 12.35 -25.70
N ARG A 683 18.62 12.08 -24.99
CA ARG A 683 17.68 13.08 -24.51
C ARG A 683 17.93 13.32 -23.03
N GLN A 684 18.11 14.57 -22.63
CA GLN A 684 18.41 14.94 -21.25
C GLN A 684 17.49 16.02 -20.74
N SER A 685 17.02 15.86 -19.51
CA SER A 685 16.28 16.88 -18.75
C SER A 685 16.83 17.02 -17.34
N THR A 686 16.90 18.23 -16.83
CA THR A 686 17.31 18.50 -15.43
C THR A 686 16.29 19.42 -14.77
N VAL A 687 15.87 19.07 -13.56
CA VAL A 687 14.95 19.86 -12.74
C VAL A 687 15.65 20.16 -11.41
N SER A 688 15.55 21.42 -10.96
CA SER A 688 16.02 21.79 -9.63
C SER A 688 14.84 22.07 -8.71
N GLN A 689 14.88 21.58 -7.47
CA GLN A 689 13.86 21.82 -6.45
C GLN A 689 14.53 22.29 -5.15
N LYS A 690 13.89 23.25 -4.48
CA LYS A 690 14.35 23.74 -3.18
C LYS A 690 14.13 22.70 -2.07
N ASP A 691 14.93 22.83 -1.03
CA ASP A 691 14.81 22.06 0.22
C ASP A 691 14.70 20.54 0.03
N LYS A 692 15.37 19.99 -1.00
CA LYS A 692 15.52 18.56 -1.19
C LYS A 692 16.90 18.10 -0.75
N ALA A 693 16.96 16.89 -0.19
CA ALA A 693 18.20 16.32 0.34
C ALA A 693 18.91 15.40 -0.66
N GLN A 694 18.19 14.83 -1.62
CA GLN A 694 18.69 13.84 -2.57
C GLN A 694 18.61 14.32 -4.02
N ALA A 695 19.50 13.75 -4.86
CA ALA A 695 19.37 13.76 -6.31
C ALA A 695 18.63 12.48 -6.74
N HIS A 696 17.65 12.65 -7.63
CA HIS A 696 16.86 11.55 -8.21
C HIS A 696 17.14 11.44 -9.69
N ILE A 697 17.63 10.30 -10.12
CA ILE A 697 18.10 10.06 -11.48
C ILE A 697 17.25 8.95 -12.09
N LEU A 698 16.76 9.17 -13.32
CA LEU A 698 16.16 8.14 -14.16
C LEU A 698 16.90 8.08 -15.50
N LEU A 699 17.34 6.88 -15.88
CA LEU A 699 17.93 6.60 -17.19
C LEU A 699 17.13 5.48 -17.83
N GLY A 700 16.67 5.65 -19.08
CA GLY A 700 15.88 4.59 -19.69
C GLY A 700 15.61 4.76 -21.19
N PHE A 701 14.75 3.88 -21.71
CA PHE A 701 14.52 3.59 -23.13
C PHE A 701 13.05 3.28 -23.39
N LEU A 702 12.62 3.33 -24.65
CA LEU A 702 11.40 2.65 -25.07
C LEU A 702 11.61 1.12 -24.96
N ALA A 703 10.54 0.42 -24.68
CA ALA A 703 10.53 -1.01 -24.38
C ALA A 703 9.40 -1.73 -25.15
N PRO A 704 9.39 -3.08 -25.18
CA PRO A 704 8.33 -3.84 -25.83
C PRO A 704 6.93 -3.43 -25.39
N ASP A 705 5.95 -3.57 -26.29
CA ASP A 705 4.53 -3.49 -25.90
C ASP A 705 3.99 -4.83 -25.36
N LEU A 706 2.75 -4.81 -24.87
CA LEU A 706 2.09 -5.98 -24.28
C LEU A 706 1.88 -7.17 -25.24
N ASN A 707 1.93 -6.94 -26.54
CA ASN A 707 1.70 -7.96 -27.56
C ASN A 707 2.99 -8.33 -28.33
N ASP A 708 4.15 -7.77 -27.93
CA ASP A 708 5.45 -8.11 -28.51
C ASP A 708 5.96 -9.42 -27.87
N ASP A 709 6.44 -10.35 -28.69
CA ASP A 709 7.02 -11.61 -28.23
C ASP A 709 8.21 -11.42 -27.29
N ASP A 710 8.89 -10.27 -27.37
CA ASP A 710 10.02 -9.90 -26.53
C ASP A 710 9.63 -9.58 -25.08
N GLN A 711 8.36 -9.39 -24.75
CA GLN A 711 7.91 -8.92 -23.42
C GLN A 711 8.42 -9.81 -22.28
N TYR A 712 8.35 -11.13 -22.41
CA TYR A 712 8.75 -12.06 -21.34
C TYR A 712 10.27 -12.06 -21.12
N ALA A 713 11.04 -12.00 -22.21
CA ALA A 713 12.49 -11.87 -22.11
C ALA A 713 12.89 -10.52 -21.49
N PHE A 714 12.11 -9.46 -21.76
CA PHE A 714 12.34 -8.15 -21.20
C PHE A 714 11.94 -8.06 -19.73
N GLU A 715 10.88 -8.76 -19.29
CA GLU A 715 10.51 -8.91 -17.87
C GLU A 715 11.62 -9.60 -17.07
N ILE A 716 12.22 -10.66 -17.64
CA ILE A 716 13.38 -11.32 -17.04
C ILE A 716 14.57 -10.37 -16.94
N LEU A 717 14.88 -9.62 -18.02
CA LEU A 717 15.94 -8.61 -18.02
C LEU A 717 15.74 -7.62 -16.88
N ASN A 718 14.52 -7.06 -16.74
CA ASN A 718 14.20 -6.14 -15.69
C ASN A 718 14.36 -6.78 -14.30
N THR A 719 13.92 -8.01 -14.11
CA THR A 719 14.00 -8.74 -12.83
C THR A 719 15.44 -9.08 -12.46
N VAL A 720 16.32 -9.35 -13.44
CA VAL A 720 17.77 -9.53 -13.18
C VAL A 720 18.41 -8.24 -12.65
N LEU A 721 17.95 -7.10 -13.11
CA LEU A 721 18.44 -5.79 -12.67
C LEU A 721 17.81 -5.30 -11.37
N SER A 722 16.51 -5.61 -11.15
CA SER A 722 15.71 -5.16 -10.01
C SER A 722 15.71 -6.17 -8.84
N GLY A 723 15.03 -5.78 -7.73
CA GLY A 723 14.92 -6.58 -6.51
C GLY A 723 16.19 -6.52 -5.64
N GLN A 724 16.09 -7.02 -4.41
CA GLN A 724 17.20 -7.03 -3.45
C GLN A 724 18.34 -7.97 -3.87
N GLY A 725 18.04 -9.02 -4.61
CA GLY A 725 19.02 -9.91 -5.23
C GLY A 725 19.45 -9.48 -6.64
N GLY A 726 18.98 -8.34 -7.15
CA GLY A 726 19.28 -7.83 -8.48
C GLY A 726 20.61 -7.12 -8.60
N ARG A 727 21.14 -7.01 -9.82
CA ARG A 727 22.47 -6.42 -10.08
C ARG A 727 22.58 -4.98 -9.59
N LEU A 728 21.55 -4.16 -9.84
CA LEU A 728 21.58 -2.74 -9.48
C LEU A 728 21.62 -2.57 -7.95
N PHE A 729 20.81 -3.32 -7.22
CA PHE A 729 20.77 -3.26 -5.78
C PHE A 729 22.08 -3.75 -5.17
N THR A 730 22.55 -4.92 -5.58
CA THR A 730 23.79 -5.51 -5.08
C THR A 730 25.00 -4.62 -5.38
N GLU A 731 25.12 -4.12 -6.63
CA GLU A 731 26.31 -3.34 -7.02
C GLU A 731 26.27 -1.91 -6.52
N LEU A 732 25.16 -1.18 -6.74
CA LEU A 732 25.12 0.26 -6.49
C LEU A 732 24.75 0.60 -5.04
N ARG A 733 23.93 -0.25 -4.38
CA ARG A 733 23.56 -0.06 -2.98
C ARG A 733 24.50 -0.81 -2.04
N ASP A 734 24.60 -2.14 -2.16
CA ASP A 734 25.32 -2.96 -1.17
C ASP A 734 26.84 -2.84 -1.29
N ILE A 735 27.39 -2.85 -2.51
CA ILE A 735 28.84 -2.81 -2.72
C ILE A 735 29.34 -1.38 -2.68
N ARG A 736 28.71 -0.45 -3.43
CA ARG A 736 29.22 0.94 -3.58
C ARG A 736 28.57 1.94 -2.61
N SER A 737 27.54 1.58 -1.89
CA SER A 737 26.80 2.45 -0.94
C SER A 737 26.39 3.80 -1.55
N LEU A 738 25.94 3.77 -2.81
CA LEU A 738 25.58 5.00 -3.54
C LEU A 738 24.17 5.49 -3.19
N ALA A 739 23.27 4.58 -2.78
CA ALA A 739 21.85 4.89 -2.65
C ALA A 739 21.15 4.02 -1.60
N TYR A 740 20.10 4.56 -0.98
CA TYR A 740 19.13 3.75 -0.25
C TYR A 740 18.20 3.01 -1.21
N SER A 741 17.78 3.67 -2.28
CA SER A 741 16.83 3.12 -3.23
C SER A 741 17.41 3.15 -4.65
N VAL A 742 17.55 1.98 -5.23
CA VAL A 742 17.88 1.78 -6.64
C VAL A 742 17.07 0.62 -7.18
N THR A 743 16.47 0.79 -8.35
CA THR A 743 15.66 -0.24 -8.99
C THR A 743 15.56 -0.01 -10.48
N SER A 744 15.22 -1.04 -11.23
CA SER A 744 14.72 -0.90 -12.59
C SER A 744 13.22 -1.22 -12.64
N PHE A 745 12.54 -0.69 -13.63
CA PHE A 745 11.13 -0.94 -13.88
C PHE A 745 10.87 -1.01 -15.38
N TYR A 746 10.01 -1.94 -15.74
CA TYR A 746 9.47 -2.11 -17.08
C TYR A 746 7.95 -1.95 -17.03
N THR A 747 7.42 -1.08 -17.87
CA THR A 747 5.98 -0.85 -17.96
C THR A 747 5.55 -0.98 -19.41
N PRO A 748 5.00 -2.15 -19.78
CA PRO A 748 4.47 -2.35 -21.12
C PRO A 748 3.20 -1.53 -21.37
N GLY A 749 2.95 -1.18 -22.62
CA GLY A 749 1.75 -0.48 -23.06
C GLY A 749 1.05 -1.22 -24.20
N LEU A 750 -0.02 -0.68 -24.75
CA LEU A 750 -0.61 -1.16 -26.02
C LEU A 750 0.18 -0.65 -27.24
N GLU A 751 0.97 0.37 -27.07
CA GLU A 751 2.08 0.81 -27.94
C GLU A 751 3.38 0.69 -27.14
N PRO A 752 4.57 0.92 -27.73
CA PRO A 752 5.83 0.73 -27.04
C PRO A 752 5.86 1.29 -25.63
N GLY A 753 6.14 0.41 -24.67
CA GLY A 753 6.26 0.72 -23.27
C GLY A 753 7.56 1.45 -22.96
N TYR A 754 7.93 1.49 -21.71
CA TYR A 754 9.20 2.08 -21.27
C TYR A 754 9.89 1.23 -20.22
N PHE A 755 11.21 1.30 -20.28
CA PHE A 755 12.12 0.75 -19.29
C PHE A 755 12.94 1.89 -18.71
N GLY A 756 13.12 1.89 -17.40
CA GLY A 756 13.94 2.86 -16.70
C GLY A 756 14.68 2.26 -15.51
N VAL A 757 15.85 2.83 -15.23
CA VAL A 757 16.60 2.62 -14.00
C VAL A 757 16.50 3.89 -13.17
N TYR A 758 16.00 3.75 -11.95
CA TYR A 758 15.90 4.82 -10.96
C TYR A 758 16.96 4.64 -9.87
N ILE A 759 17.57 5.73 -9.44
CA ILE A 759 18.42 5.80 -8.26
C ILE A 759 18.22 7.12 -7.50
N GLY A 760 18.04 7.02 -6.18
CA GLY A 760 18.05 8.17 -5.26
C GLY A 760 19.36 8.22 -4.49
N THR A 761 20.17 9.27 -4.67
CA THR A 761 21.52 9.40 -4.13
C THR A 761 21.79 10.77 -3.55
N SER A 762 22.88 10.92 -2.80
CA SER A 762 23.33 12.26 -2.40
C SER A 762 23.82 13.06 -3.61
N PRO A 763 23.61 14.39 -3.66
CA PRO A 763 24.02 15.23 -4.80
C PRO A 763 25.51 15.11 -5.16
N GLN A 764 26.37 14.88 -4.17
CA GLN A 764 27.82 14.70 -4.35
C GLN A 764 28.17 13.41 -5.11
N LYS A 765 27.31 12.38 -5.03
CA LYS A 765 27.49 11.08 -5.69
C LYS A 765 26.74 10.96 -7.03
N GLU A 766 26.07 12.03 -7.50
CA GLU A 766 25.24 12.04 -8.73
C GLU A 766 25.97 11.45 -9.93
N LYS A 767 27.18 11.93 -10.19
CA LYS A 767 28.00 11.44 -11.32
C LYS A 767 28.31 9.96 -11.18
N GLU A 768 28.75 9.54 -10.00
CA GLU A 768 29.13 8.15 -9.72
C GLU A 768 27.93 7.21 -9.86
N ALA A 769 26.74 7.65 -9.44
CA ALA A 769 25.49 6.91 -9.59
C ALA A 769 25.11 6.75 -11.07
N ILE A 770 25.23 7.80 -11.89
CA ILE A 770 24.97 7.73 -13.34
C ILE A 770 25.97 6.79 -14.03
N ASP A 771 27.24 6.91 -13.70
CA ASP A 771 28.31 6.06 -14.27
C ASP A 771 28.07 4.59 -13.87
N GLY A 772 27.68 4.32 -12.61
CA GLY A 772 27.35 3.00 -12.12
C GLY A 772 26.14 2.35 -12.82
N ILE A 773 25.07 3.11 -13.08
CA ILE A 773 23.93 2.61 -13.89
C ILE A 773 24.44 2.20 -15.29
N LYS A 774 25.22 3.05 -15.95
CA LYS A 774 25.72 2.78 -17.29
C LYS A 774 26.60 1.54 -17.32
N GLU A 775 27.50 1.40 -16.36
CA GLU A 775 28.36 0.22 -16.25
C GLU A 775 27.56 -1.08 -16.13
N GLN A 776 26.45 -1.09 -15.35
CA GLN A 776 25.63 -2.28 -15.23
C GLN A 776 24.85 -2.60 -16.52
N LEU A 777 24.38 -1.58 -17.23
CA LEU A 777 23.72 -1.76 -18.53
C LEU A 777 24.72 -2.22 -19.61
N GLU A 778 25.93 -1.63 -19.65
CA GLU A 778 27.00 -2.05 -20.57
C GLU A 778 27.47 -3.48 -20.27
N LEU A 779 27.57 -3.86 -18.99
CA LEU A 779 27.89 -5.23 -18.59
C LEU A 779 26.83 -6.23 -19.06
N LEU A 780 25.55 -5.85 -19.00
CA LEU A 780 24.43 -6.66 -19.52
C LEU A 780 24.54 -6.84 -21.05
N LEU A 781 24.87 -5.78 -21.79
CA LEU A 781 25.03 -5.81 -23.24
C LEU A 781 26.25 -6.61 -23.70
N ASP A 782 27.33 -6.60 -22.92
CA ASP A 782 28.60 -7.30 -23.24
C ASP A 782 28.53 -8.78 -22.86
N LYS A 783 28.11 -9.10 -21.62
CA LYS A 783 28.19 -10.44 -21.05
C LYS A 783 26.85 -11.17 -20.96
N GLY A 784 25.72 -10.47 -21.16
CA GLY A 784 24.39 -11.03 -20.93
C GLY A 784 24.14 -11.34 -19.46
N ILE A 785 23.34 -12.36 -19.19
CA ILE A 785 23.00 -12.85 -17.85
C ILE A 785 23.57 -14.24 -17.61
N THR A 786 23.80 -14.59 -16.35
CA THR A 786 24.21 -15.94 -15.94
C THR A 786 23.02 -16.92 -15.93
N GLY A 787 23.32 -18.23 -15.82
CA GLY A 787 22.26 -19.24 -15.66
C GLY A 787 21.51 -19.10 -14.33
N ASP A 788 22.21 -18.71 -13.28
CA ASP A 788 21.63 -18.52 -11.95
C ASP A 788 20.72 -17.27 -11.88
N GLU A 789 21.13 -16.17 -12.55
CA GLU A 789 20.29 -14.98 -12.68
C GLU A 789 19.01 -15.26 -13.47
N LEU A 790 19.11 -16.02 -14.56
CA LEU A 790 17.95 -16.42 -15.33
C LEU A 790 16.99 -17.23 -14.48
N LYS A 791 17.50 -18.27 -13.80
CA LYS A 791 16.67 -19.14 -12.95
C LYS A 791 16.02 -18.38 -11.78
N ARG A 792 16.79 -17.49 -11.12
CA ARG A 792 16.25 -16.61 -10.08
C ARG A 792 15.12 -15.75 -10.62
N ALA A 793 15.32 -15.08 -11.73
CA ALA A 793 14.32 -14.19 -12.32
C ALA A 793 13.05 -14.95 -12.74
N GLN A 794 13.20 -16.14 -13.36
CA GLN A 794 12.07 -16.99 -13.74
C GLN A 794 11.25 -17.41 -12.51
N ASN A 795 11.92 -17.92 -11.47
CA ASN A 795 11.24 -18.36 -10.24
C ASN A 795 10.58 -17.18 -9.51
N TYR A 796 11.25 -16.03 -9.43
CA TYR A 796 10.72 -14.82 -8.80
C TYR A 796 9.45 -14.33 -9.49
N LEU A 797 9.46 -14.22 -10.81
CA LEU A 797 8.29 -13.79 -11.58
C LEU A 797 7.11 -14.76 -11.44
N ILE A 798 7.36 -16.07 -11.52
CA ILE A 798 6.31 -17.08 -11.38
C ILE A 798 5.78 -17.10 -9.95
N GLY A 799 6.65 -17.06 -8.92
CA GLY A 799 6.23 -17.05 -7.53
C GLY A 799 5.39 -15.82 -7.16
N ASN A 800 5.81 -14.64 -7.58
CA ASN A 800 5.02 -13.42 -7.36
C ASN A 800 3.69 -13.41 -8.14
N PHE A 801 3.68 -14.01 -9.32
CA PHE A 801 2.45 -14.20 -10.08
C PHE A 801 1.47 -15.14 -9.33
N GLU A 802 1.95 -16.28 -8.81
CA GLU A 802 1.15 -17.22 -8.00
C GLU A 802 0.63 -16.55 -6.71
N ILE A 803 1.49 -15.77 -6.03
CA ILE A 803 1.13 -15.00 -4.82
C ILE A 803 0.06 -13.94 -5.15
N GLY A 804 0.23 -13.21 -6.25
CA GLY A 804 -0.70 -12.16 -6.67
C GLY A 804 -2.10 -12.67 -7.03
N LEU A 805 -2.23 -13.93 -7.45
CA LEU A 805 -3.52 -14.55 -7.78
C LEU A 805 -4.34 -15.00 -6.55
N GLN A 806 -3.90 -14.78 -5.32
CA GLN A 806 -4.68 -15.11 -4.12
C GLN A 806 -5.95 -14.25 -4.01
N GLN A 807 -5.87 -12.96 -4.34
CA GLN A 807 -6.97 -12.00 -4.21
C GLN A 807 -7.96 -12.06 -5.39
N ASN A 808 -9.28 -12.07 -5.10
CA ASN A 808 -10.32 -12.08 -6.12
C ASN A 808 -10.33 -10.82 -6.99
N SER A 809 -10.02 -9.66 -6.41
CA SER A 809 -9.87 -8.39 -7.16
C SER A 809 -8.72 -8.46 -8.17
N SER A 810 -7.58 -9.07 -7.80
CA SER A 810 -6.45 -9.30 -8.70
C SER A 810 -6.79 -10.28 -9.81
N GLN A 811 -7.55 -11.34 -9.52
CA GLN A 811 -8.03 -12.29 -10.50
C GLN A 811 -9.00 -11.63 -11.50
N ALA A 812 -9.99 -10.87 -11.02
CA ALA A 812 -10.90 -10.11 -11.86
C ALA A 812 -10.16 -9.09 -12.75
N ALA A 813 -9.18 -8.37 -12.17
CA ALA A 813 -8.35 -7.43 -12.91
C ALA A 813 -7.58 -8.13 -14.03
N ARG A 814 -6.89 -9.22 -13.72
CA ARG A 814 -6.04 -9.93 -14.68
C ARG A 814 -6.85 -10.40 -15.88
N ILE A 815 -7.95 -11.13 -15.66
CA ILE A 815 -8.78 -11.66 -16.76
C ILE A 815 -9.45 -10.54 -17.59
N ALA A 816 -9.82 -9.41 -16.95
CA ALA A 816 -10.42 -8.27 -17.63
C ALA A 816 -9.40 -7.53 -18.51
N PHE A 817 -8.19 -7.26 -18.00
CA PHE A 817 -7.17 -6.54 -18.75
C PHE A 817 -6.58 -7.41 -19.88
N ASP A 818 -6.29 -8.67 -19.63
CA ASP A 818 -5.79 -9.59 -20.69
C ASP A 818 -6.80 -9.67 -21.84
N GLU A 819 -8.10 -9.73 -21.54
CA GLU A 819 -9.14 -9.77 -22.57
C GLU A 819 -9.24 -8.46 -23.36
N ILE A 820 -9.30 -7.30 -22.67
CA ILE A 820 -9.56 -6.03 -23.36
C ILE A 820 -8.32 -5.52 -24.12
N TYR A 821 -7.12 -5.92 -23.71
CA TYR A 821 -5.86 -5.58 -24.37
C TYR A 821 -5.53 -6.54 -25.52
N GLY A 822 -6.35 -7.56 -25.76
CA GLY A 822 -6.26 -8.44 -26.91
C GLY A 822 -5.41 -9.70 -26.70
N GLN A 823 -4.87 -9.92 -25.50
CA GLN A 823 -4.12 -11.13 -25.14
C GLN A 823 -5.08 -12.33 -24.93
N GLY A 824 -6.32 -12.03 -24.48
CA GLY A 824 -7.34 -13.02 -24.17
C GLY A 824 -7.30 -13.47 -22.70
N TYR A 825 -8.47 -13.58 -22.10
CA TYR A 825 -8.67 -13.82 -20.64
C TYR A 825 -7.95 -15.05 -20.08
N GLY A 826 -7.56 -16.01 -20.92
CA GLY A 826 -6.85 -17.23 -20.51
C GLY A 826 -5.32 -17.14 -20.64
N ASP A 827 -4.79 -16.03 -21.13
CA ASP A 827 -3.35 -15.89 -21.41
C ASP A 827 -2.51 -15.95 -20.14
N TYR A 828 -3.04 -15.45 -19.01
CA TYR A 828 -2.37 -15.54 -17.72
C TYR A 828 -1.98 -16.97 -17.32
N LYS A 829 -2.70 -17.99 -17.77
CA LYS A 829 -2.38 -19.42 -17.52
C LYS A 829 -1.10 -19.87 -18.22
N LYS A 830 -0.71 -19.21 -19.31
CA LYS A 830 0.52 -19.49 -20.05
C LYS A 830 1.72 -18.71 -19.51
N TYR A 831 1.47 -17.72 -18.64
CA TYR A 831 2.54 -16.86 -18.14
C TYR A 831 3.71 -17.63 -17.53
N PRO A 832 3.51 -18.64 -16.65
CA PRO A 832 4.62 -19.44 -16.12
C PRO A 832 5.38 -20.20 -17.23
N GLU A 833 4.68 -20.75 -18.23
CA GLU A 833 5.31 -21.45 -19.35
C GLU A 833 6.13 -20.50 -20.23
N ASN A 834 5.57 -19.33 -20.55
CA ASN A 834 6.24 -18.31 -21.34
C ASN A 834 7.50 -17.80 -20.64
N ILE A 835 7.44 -17.51 -19.33
CA ILE A 835 8.60 -17.11 -18.52
C ILE A 835 9.66 -18.25 -18.50
N MET A 836 9.27 -19.50 -18.32
CA MET A 836 10.21 -20.63 -18.27
C MET A 836 10.85 -20.93 -19.62
N SER A 837 10.21 -20.58 -20.74
CA SER A 837 10.74 -20.80 -22.08
C SER A 837 11.87 -19.83 -22.46
N VAL A 838 11.98 -18.68 -21.78
CA VAL A 838 13.00 -17.66 -22.07
C VAL A 838 14.41 -18.17 -21.79
N THR A 839 15.32 -17.97 -22.74
CA THR A 839 16.73 -18.33 -22.63
C THR A 839 17.62 -17.11 -22.34
N LYS A 840 18.87 -17.36 -21.94
CA LYS A 840 19.87 -16.27 -21.78
C LYS A 840 20.13 -15.52 -23.07
N GLU A 841 20.04 -16.21 -24.19
CA GLU A 841 20.24 -15.63 -25.53
C GLU A 841 19.10 -14.67 -25.87
N ASP A 842 17.86 -15.03 -25.54
CA ASP A 842 16.69 -14.16 -25.73
C ASP A 842 16.85 -12.87 -24.91
N VAL A 843 17.27 -12.99 -23.65
CA VAL A 843 17.51 -11.81 -22.78
C VAL A 843 18.62 -10.91 -23.35
N LEU A 844 19.70 -11.48 -23.85
CA LEU A 844 20.77 -10.71 -24.50
C LEU A 844 20.31 -10.05 -25.81
N ASN A 845 19.47 -10.75 -26.58
CA ASN A 845 18.92 -10.22 -27.84
C ASN A 845 18.01 -9.02 -27.57
N VAL A 846 17.08 -9.13 -26.61
CA VAL A 846 16.20 -8.00 -26.25
C VAL A 846 17.00 -6.85 -25.61
N ALA A 847 18.03 -7.14 -24.81
CA ALA A 847 18.92 -6.09 -24.31
C ALA A 847 19.57 -5.32 -25.47
N LYS A 848 20.13 -5.99 -26.45
CA LYS A 848 20.75 -5.35 -27.62
C LYS A 848 19.75 -4.65 -28.56
N LYS A 849 18.50 -5.12 -28.61
CA LYS A 849 17.44 -4.53 -29.42
C LYS A 849 16.92 -3.20 -28.85
N TYR A 850 16.77 -3.11 -27.52
CA TYR A 850 16.09 -1.99 -26.88
C TYR A 850 17.01 -1.04 -26.10
N ILE A 851 18.21 -1.48 -25.68
CA ILE A 851 19.16 -0.67 -24.91
C ILE A 851 20.28 -0.21 -25.84
N ASP A 852 20.22 1.07 -26.26
CA ASP A 852 21.31 1.72 -27.03
C ASP A 852 21.96 2.81 -26.15
N MET A 853 23.16 2.52 -25.64
CA MET A 853 23.89 3.43 -24.76
C MET A 853 24.33 4.76 -25.43
N ASN A 854 24.09 4.93 -26.71
CA ASN A 854 24.28 6.19 -27.45
C ASN A 854 22.95 6.97 -27.61
N LYS A 855 21.79 6.41 -27.27
CA LYS A 855 20.46 6.95 -27.56
C LYS A 855 19.46 6.72 -26.41
N TYR A 856 19.85 7.01 -25.19
CA TYR A 856 18.99 6.89 -24.00
C TYR A 856 18.34 8.22 -23.61
N THR A 857 17.31 8.13 -22.76
CA THR A 857 16.75 9.30 -22.07
C THR A 857 17.24 9.33 -20.63
N ILE A 858 17.73 10.47 -20.16
CA ILE A 858 18.11 10.68 -18.77
C ILE A 858 17.45 11.92 -18.19
N THR A 859 16.92 11.77 -16.99
CA THR A 859 16.38 12.88 -16.20
C THR A 859 17.06 12.92 -14.84
N VAL A 860 17.48 14.12 -14.44
CA VAL A 860 18.08 14.39 -13.14
C VAL A 860 17.25 15.46 -12.43
N LEU A 861 16.68 15.10 -11.29
CA LEU A 861 16.11 16.06 -10.36
C LEU A 861 17.10 16.23 -9.20
N ARG A 862 17.48 17.46 -8.90
CA ARG A 862 18.49 17.75 -7.86
C ARG A 862 18.05 18.91 -6.96
N PRO A 863 18.60 19.02 -5.73
CA PRO A 863 18.47 20.22 -4.90
C PRO A 863 18.93 21.48 -5.64
N GLU A 864 18.28 22.61 -5.39
CA GLU A 864 18.83 23.92 -5.77
C GLU A 864 20.14 24.15 -5.01
N SER A 865 21.17 24.58 -5.74
CA SER A 865 22.51 24.85 -5.21
C SER A 865 22.55 26.15 -4.40
#